data_6451078116cfffff177f7f885480e0f3
#
_entry.id   6451078116cfffff177f7f885480e0f3
#
_cell.length_a   1.000
_cell.length_b   1.000
_cell.length_c   1.000
_cell.angle_alpha   90.00
_cell.angle_beta   90.00
_cell.angle_gamma   90.00
#
_symmetry.space_group_name_H-M   'P 1'
#
loop_
_entity.id
_entity.type
_entity.pdbx_description
1 polymer ?
#
loop_
_entity_poly.entity_id
_entity_poly.type
_entity_poly.pdbx_seq_one_letter_code
_entity_poly.pdbx_strand_id
1 'polypeptide(L)'
;MKRIWCFVVLLAGGIGSTAAVEPLSWPAVTREMKPWVYNWWMGSAVDAAGLETQCRELAEKGFGGFHVIPIYGANGPDNGYRAQWKRLLSPEWIDAWNLAARTARAHGLGIDLTMGSGWCFGGPWIDKDHAASSGMKVKRGGPGGTGYMIDPFDPEAMKIHVAQFDRWFGKNGTAERPRAFYHDSYEYYGATPKDGGDVDENQLACFRVWTDWCRDNGYLTRNEAHGAPSNWLDFYGLADIPETEMFGRGDRDILISKFASSAAHVKGTTLVSSESCTWIDEHFHERPEEIKRFLDRLFLAGVNHIFYHGFCYSPVDAVWPGWTFYASLEMNPRNPIWREMGALNAYVTRCQSLFQTWTPDNDLAIVWDPTSFRAKHPGETVNMSVHARDWFYGEPIGAVAKDLYAKGYAFDYISPRQFQAGLGAKYAEIIDPEKTRTPMKVRPMPFTAETGLLATRWKKDGETGYFVVNDSKTTKTIRAAKSFVAMNPLDGTIAEVAATTLEPGHSLFVIGEGFAVGDGVAVTLPRREVTPGTTAGGKVPGVPSRRGTVTATLDASWRLTPVVGGPTLPAPRELTELVDWRTFDEHFSGTLRYETKFTLHSPPPPSTSTSLNLGEVAEIAHVYLNGHDLGTRFMPPYTFTVPQEIMKSGDNELVIEVTNLGANRLRWNDLTGVNWKYFTDINMVGIDFEHGNKYVRMDASRWQPLKSGLLGPVNIRYNE
;
A
#
# COMPACT_ATOMS: atom_id res chain seq x y z
N MET A 1 34.91 25.12 -68.22
CA MET A 1 33.79 24.17 -68.24
C MET A 1 32.90 24.45 -67.05
N LYS A 2 31.79 25.17 -67.35
CA LYS A 2 30.79 25.57 -66.35
C LYS A 2 29.76 24.47 -66.21
N ARG A 3 29.58 23.92 -65.02
CA ARG A 3 28.47 23.00 -64.69
C ARG A 3 27.31 23.79 -64.12
N ILE A 4 26.20 23.72 -64.82
CA ILE A 4 24.89 24.30 -64.44
C ILE A 4 24.23 23.25 -63.52
N TRP A 5 23.81 23.70 -62.33
CA TRP A 5 22.93 22.95 -61.45
C TRP A 5 21.49 23.42 -61.60
N CYS A 6 20.62 22.51 -62.07
CA CYS A 6 19.17 22.72 -62.04
C CYS A 6 18.65 22.38 -60.65
N PHE A 7 18.02 23.37 -59.99
CA PHE A 7 17.21 23.11 -58.80
C PHE A 7 15.82 22.66 -59.22
N VAL A 8 15.44 21.44 -58.85
CA VAL A 8 14.05 20.96 -58.88
C VAL A 8 13.44 21.24 -57.52
N VAL A 9 12.46 22.19 -57.49
CA VAL A 9 11.63 22.43 -56.31
C VAL A 9 10.52 21.38 -56.28
N LEU A 10 10.60 20.43 -55.38
CA LEU A 10 9.51 19.52 -55.05
C LEU A 10 8.62 20.20 -54.00
N LEU A 11 7.44 20.61 -54.43
CA LEU A 11 6.35 20.96 -53.51
C LEU A 11 5.82 19.67 -52.85
N ALA A 12 6.27 19.38 -51.65
CA ALA A 12 5.66 18.36 -50.80
C ALA A 12 4.39 18.93 -50.20
N GLY A 13 3.25 18.49 -50.69
CA GLY A 13 1.95 18.72 -50.03
C GLY A 13 1.95 17.93 -48.72
N GLY A 14 1.91 18.67 -47.63
CA GLY A 14 1.77 18.06 -46.28
C GLY A 14 0.36 17.48 -46.12
N ILE A 15 0.28 16.14 -46.26
CA ILE A 15 -0.85 15.40 -45.72
C ILE A 15 -0.63 15.38 -44.20
N GLY A 16 -1.41 16.20 -43.46
CA GLY A 16 -1.44 16.15 -42.04
C GLY A 16 -1.91 14.76 -41.60
N SER A 17 -0.96 13.93 -41.18
CA SER A 17 -1.26 12.72 -40.44
C SER A 17 -1.86 13.15 -39.11
N THR A 18 -3.18 13.02 -38.97
CA THR A 18 -3.79 12.96 -37.63
C THR A 18 -3.24 11.71 -36.98
N ALA A 19 -2.25 11.86 -36.12
CA ALA A 19 -1.83 10.78 -35.26
C ALA A 19 -3.09 10.28 -34.52
N ALA A 20 -3.47 9.03 -34.75
CA ALA A 20 -4.52 8.41 -33.99
C ALA A 20 -4.06 8.45 -32.51
N VAL A 21 -4.85 9.05 -31.66
CA VAL A 21 -4.59 9.04 -30.22
C VAL A 21 -4.65 7.58 -29.80
N GLU A 22 -3.53 7.04 -29.34
CA GLU A 22 -3.48 5.66 -28.81
C GLU A 22 -4.52 5.56 -27.67
N PRO A 23 -5.32 4.50 -27.66
CA PRO A 23 -6.31 4.32 -26.60
C PRO A 23 -5.61 4.24 -25.24
N LEU A 24 -6.13 4.94 -24.24
CA LEU A 24 -5.60 4.86 -22.88
C LEU A 24 -5.57 3.41 -22.40
N SER A 25 -4.45 3.00 -21.87
CA SER A 25 -4.21 1.66 -21.36
C SER A 25 -3.47 1.74 -20.01
N TRP A 26 -3.54 0.67 -19.21
CA TRP A 26 -2.69 0.56 -18.03
C TRP A 26 -1.23 0.53 -18.47
N PRO A 27 -0.34 1.28 -17.79
CA PRO A 27 1.08 1.27 -18.08
C PRO A 27 1.69 -0.14 -18.00
N ALA A 28 2.73 -0.38 -18.78
CA ALA A 28 3.53 -1.61 -18.66
C ALA A 28 4.13 -1.70 -17.24
N VAL A 29 3.87 -2.80 -16.55
CA VAL A 29 4.22 -2.96 -15.15
C VAL A 29 5.71 -3.18 -14.97
N THR A 30 6.35 -2.33 -14.17
CA THR A 30 7.71 -2.53 -13.67
C THR A 30 7.69 -3.19 -12.28
N ARG A 31 8.84 -3.59 -11.82
CA ARG A 31 9.00 -4.15 -10.47
C ARG A 31 8.64 -3.14 -9.37
N GLU A 32 9.00 -1.88 -9.55
CA GLU A 32 8.75 -0.78 -8.61
C GLU A 32 7.27 -0.38 -8.55
N MET A 33 6.48 -0.69 -9.57
CA MET A 33 5.03 -0.48 -9.60
C MET A 33 4.25 -1.55 -8.82
N LYS A 34 4.88 -2.65 -8.45
CA LYS A 34 4.28 -3.67 -7.59
C LYS A 34 4.48 -3.29 -6.12
N PRO A 35 3.59 -3.71 -5.20
CA PRO A 35 3.85 -3.50 -3.76
C PRO A 35 5.06 -4.32 -3.31
N TRP A 36 5.73 -3.81 -2.30
CA TRP A 36 6.83 -4.48 -1.61
C TRP A 36 6.41 -4.81 -0.18
N VAL A 37 7.27 -5.52 0.58
CA VAL A 37 6.97 -5.92 1.94
C VAL A 37 8.20 -5.83 2.84
N TYR A 38 8.02 -5.40 4.09
CA TYR A 38 9.01 -5.52 5.15
C TYR A 38 9.22 -6.98 5.48
N ASN A 39 10.47 -7.39 5.66
CA ASN A 39 10.84 -8.77 5.93
C ASN A 39 11.78 -8.86 7.13
N TRP A 40 11.21 -9.19 8.29
CA TRP A 40 11.98 -9.31 9.52
C TRP A 40 12.68 -10.64 9.63
N TRP A 41 13.97 -10.56 9.88
CA TRP A 41 14.85 -11.72 10.08
C TRP A 41 15.22 -11.87 11.56
N MET A 42 14.46 -12.61 12.34
CA MET A 42 14.72 -12.87 13.76
C MET A 42 16.03 -13.60 13.94
N GLY A 43 17.04 -12.96 14.59
CA GLY A 43 18.38 -13.45 14.69
C GLY A 43 19.07 -13.71 13.34
N SER A 44 18.50 -13.25 12.24
CA SER A 44 18.89 -13.59 10.86
C SER A 44 18.98 -15.11 10.64
N ALA A 45 18.13 -15.88 11.30
CA ALA A 45 18.05 -17.33 11.23
C ALA A 45 17.33 -17.79 9.96
N VAL A 46 17.88 -17.44 8.80
CA VAL A 46 17.33 -17.80 7.49
C VAL A 46 18.13 -18.94 6.85
N ASP A 47 17.47 -19.76 6.05
CA ASP A 47 18.04 -20.87 5.31
C ASP A 47 17.60 -20.89 3.84
N ALA A 48 18.26 -21.72 3.04
CA ALA A 48 18.04 -21.77 1.60
C ALA A 48 16.61 -22.19 1.22
N ALA A 49 16.03 -23.16 1.92
CA ALA A 49 14.69 -23.68 1.60
C ALA A 49 13.59 -22.65 1.94
N GLY A 50 13.74 -21.99 3.09
CA GLY A 50 12.83 -20.93 3.52
C GLY A 50 12.89 -19.70 2.59
N LEU A 51 14.10 -19.27 2.20
CA LEU A 51 14.28 -18.15 1.27
C LEU A 51 13.72 -18.46 -0.12
N GLU A 52 13.95 -19.67 -0.64
CA GLU A 52 13.38 -20.09 -1.94
C GLU A 52 11.85 -20.08 -1.90
N THR A 53 11.26 -20.65 -0.84
CA THR A 53 9.81 -20.68 -0.64
C THR A 53 9.26 -19.25 -0.54
N GLN A 54 9.87 -18.39 0.28
CA GLN A 54 9.44 -17.00 0.44
C GLN A 54 9.48 -16.23 -0.90
N CYS A 55 10.58 -16.30 -1.63
CA CYS A 55 10.74 -15.57 -2.88
C CYS A 55 9.73 -16.03 -3.95
N ARG A 56 9.52 -17.34 -4.07
CA ARG A 56 8.52 -17.91 -4.97
C ARG A 56 7.12 -17.41 -4.61
N GLU A 57 6.72 -17.53 -3.35
CA GLU A 57 5.40 -17.08 -2.86
C GLU A 57 5.17 -15.57 -3.09
N LEU A 58 6.16 -14.73 -2.80
CA LEU A 58 6.08 -13.29 -3.06
C LEU A 58 5.90 -12.99 -4.55
N ALA A 59 6.69 -13.64 -5.40
CA ALA A 59 6.60 -13.44 -6.86
C ALA A 59 5.23 -13.86 -7.41
N GLU A 60 4.72 -15.03 -6.99
CA GLU A 60 3.40 -15.55 -7.39
C GLU A 60 2.24 -14.64 -6.97
N LYS A 61 2.35 -13.98 -5.83
CA LYS A 61 1.35 -13.01 -5.35
C LYS A 61 1.52 -11.60 -5.88
N GLY A 62 2.47 -11.39 -6.81
CA GLY A 62 2.63 -10.11 -7.51
C GLY A 62 3.36 -9.04 -6.71
N PHE A 63 4.19 -9.41 -5.74
CA PHE A 63 5.11 -8.47 -5.10
C PHE A 63 6.27 -8.10 -6.03
N GLY A 64 6.79 -6.88 -5.87
CA GLY A 64 7.97 -6.40 -6.59
C GLY A 64 9.29 -6.69 -5.87
N GLY A 65 9.23 -6.89 -4.55
CA GLY A 65 10.41 -7.14 -3.74
C GLY A 65 10.11 -7.13 -2.24
N PHE A 66 11.18 -7.17 -1.48
CA PHE A 66 11.11 -7.13 -0.02
C PHE A 66 12.28 -6.36 0.59
N HIS A 67 12.09 -5.90 1.82
CA HIS A 67 13.03 -5.11 2.57
C HIS A 67 13.48 -5.89 3.81
N VAL A 68 14.74 -6.26 3.88
CA VAL A 68 15.30 -7.05 4.98
C VAL A 68 15.62 -6.18 6.17
N ILE A 69 15.10 -6.57 7.33
CA ILE A 69 15.35 -5.96 8.62
C ILE A 69 15.90 -7.03 9.59
N PRO A 70 17.19 -7.01 9.91
CA PRO A 70 17.76 -7.93 10.89
C PRO A 70 17.28 -7.59 12.31
N ILE A 71 16.71 -8.56 13.03
CA ILE A 71 16.16 -8.37 14.38
C ILE A 71 16.92 -9.25 15.38
N TYR A 72 17.53 -8.63 16.40
CA TYR A 72 18.32 -9.34 17.43
C TYR A 72 17.80 -9.15 18.85
N GLY A 73 16.87 -8.24 19.07
CA GLY A 73 16.24 -7.98 20.37
C GLY A 73 15.20 -9.01 20.78
N ALA A 74 14.81 -9.91 19.86
CA ALA A 74 13.83 -10.94 20.16
C ALA A 74 14.31 -11.86 21.29
N ASN A 75 13.53 -11.95 22.37
CA ASN A 75 13.77 -12.85 23.47
C ASN A 75 12.84 -14.04 23.38
N GLY A 76 13.30 -15.21 23.71
CA GLY A 76 12.47 -16.40 23.73
C GLY A 76 13.16 -17.59 24.39
N PRO A 77 12.43 -18.67 24.72
CA PRO A 77 13.03 -19.90 25.09
C PRO A 77 13.91 -20.39 23.95
N ASP A 78 14.93 -21.15 24.27
CA ASP A 78 15.71 -21.86 23.26
C ASP A 78 14.80 -22.92 22.61
N ASN A 79 14.27 -22.59 21.45
CA ASN A 79 13.40 -23.46 20.66
C ASN A 79 14.17 -24.16 19.54
N GLY A 80 15.51 -24.21 19.64
CA GLY A 80 16.39 -24.79 18.64
C GLY A 80 16.82 -23.85 17.51
N TYR A 81 16.13 -22.70 17.33
CA TYR A 81 16.47 -21.78 16.25
C TYR A 81 17.57 -20.79 16.63
N ARG A 82 17.82 -20.56 17.92
CA ARG A 82 18.90 -19.67 18.38
C ARG A 82 20.28 -20.10 17.92
N ALA A 83 20.50 -21.38 17.76
CA ALA A 83 21.75 -21.93 17.21
C ALA A 83 21.97 -21.54 15.73
N GLN A 84 20.90 -21.14 15.01
CA GLN A 84 20.96 -20.71 13.63
C GLN A 84 21.16 -19.18 13.49
N TRP A 85 21.20 -18.43 14.60
CA TRP A 85 21.39 -16.98 14.57
C TRP A 85 22.75 -16.63 14.00
N LYS A 86 22.75 -15.65 13.11
CA LYS A 86 23.94 -15.13 12.44
C LYS A 86 24.18 -13.69 12.89
N ARG A 87 25.39 -13.42 13.37
CA ARG A 87 25.78 -12.08 13.79
C ARG A 87 25.76 -11.14 12.58
N LEU A 88 25.09 -9.99 12.70
CA LEU A 88 25.07 -8.97 11.65
C LEU A 88 26.46 -8.64 11.13
N LEU A 89 26.62 -8.61 9.80
CA LEU A 89 27.85 -8.36 9.07
C LEU A 89 28.97 -9.38 9.32
N SER A 90 28.68 -10.54 9.95
CA SER A 90 29.65 -11.66 9.95
C SER A 90 29.69 -12.32 8.57
N PRO A 91 30.75 -13.10 8.26
CA PRO A 91 30.80 -13.84 7.00
C PRO A 91 29.56 -14.70 6.75
N GLU A 92 29.08 -15.41 7.78
CA GLU A 92 27.88 -16.27 7.70
C GLU A 92 26.61 -15.46 7.43
N TRP A 93 26.53 -14.24 7.96
CA TRP A 93 25.44 -13.32 7.67
C TRP A 93 25.50 -12.82 6.21
N ILE A 94 26.70 -12.48 5.73
CA ILE A 94 26.90 -12.06 4.33
C ILE A 94 26.58 -13.20 3.36
N ASP A 95 26.90 -14.44 3.70
CA ASP A 95 26.53 -15.60 2.89
C ASP A 95 25.01 -15.74 2.81
N ALA A 96 24.30 -15.58 3.93
CA ALA A 96 22.83 -15.62 3.96
C ALA A 96 22.21 -14.45 3.18
N TRP A 97 22.76 -13.24 3.31
CA TRP A 97 22.37 -12.08 2.52
C TRP A 97 22.58 -12.33 1.02
N ASN A 98 23.76 -12.78 0.63
CA ASN A 98 24.09 -13.08 -0.77
C ASN A 98 23.16 -14.14 -1.34
N LEU A 99 22.82 -15.16 -0.58
CA LEU A 99 21.83 -16.16 -0.97
C LEU A 99 20.47 -15.52 -1.20
N ALA A 100 19.96 -14.74 -0.24
CA ALA A 100 18.66 -14.07 -0.35
C ALA A 100 18.60 -13.14 -1.56
N ALA A 101 19.65 -12.35 -1.80
CA ALA A 101 19.71 -11.42 -2.92
C ALA A 101 19.73 -12.14 -4.29
N ARG A 102 20.45 -13.27 -4.38
CA ARG A 102 20.44 -14.09 -5.61
C ARG A 102 19.09 -14.77 -5.84
N THR A 103 18.50 -15.33 -4.78
CA THR A 103 17.17 -15.97 -4.85
C THR A 103 16.10 -14.96 -5.22
N ALA A 104 16.09 -13.77 -4.62
CA ALA A 104 15.17 -12.70 -4.97
C ALA A 104 15.26 -12.36 -6.47
N ARG A 105 16.47 -12.15 -7.00
CA ARG A 105 16.67 -11.87 -8.43
C ARG A 105 16.24 -13.02 -9.35
N ALA A 106 16.46 -14.27 -8.94
CA ALA A 106 16.03 -15.43 -9.71
C ALA A 106 14.50 -15.48 -9.89
N HIS A 107 13.75 -14.94 -8.90
CA HIS A 107 12.29 -14.79 -8.96
C HIS A 107 11.81 -13.41 -9.48
N GLY A 108 12.71 -12.56 -10.00
CA GLY A 108 12.37 -11.23 -10.51
C GLY A 108 12.05 -10.19 -9.44
N LEU A 109 12.39 -10.47 -8.18
CA LEU A 109 12.18 -9.58 -7.04
C LEU A 109 13.36 -8.65 -6.81
N GLY A 110 13.06 -7.45 -6.29
CA GLY A 110 14.06 -6.56 -5.71
C GLY A 110 14.30 -6.87 -4.23
N ILE A 111 15.41 -6.34 -3.70
CA ILE A 111 15.75 -6.46 -2.29
C ILE A 111 16.35 -5.15 -1.79
N ASP A 112 15.84 -4.64 -0.66
CA ASP A 112 16.36 -3.52 0.09
C ASP A 112 16.90 -4.00 1.44
N LEU A 113 17.70 -3.17 2.11
CA LEU A 113 18.32 -3.52 3.39
C LEU A 113 18.26 -2.34 4.36
N THR A 114 17.76 -2.58 5.58
CA THR A 114 18.00 -1.67 6.70
C THR A 114 19.48 -1.65 7.02
N MET A 115 20.06 -0.44 7.06
CA MET A 115 21.48 -0.26 7.37
C MET A 115 21.70 -0.30 8.88
N GLY A 116 21.31 -1.38 9.53
CA GLY A 116 21.42 -1.53 10.98
C GLY A 116 20.84 -2.85 11.47
N SER A 117 20.70 -2.97 12.77
CA SER A 117 19.93 -4.02 13.43
C SER A 117 18.70 -3.39 14.09
N GLY A 118 17.52 -3.91 13.82
CA GLY A 118 16.27 -3.22 14.16
C GLY A 118 16.06 -2.01 13.26
N TRP A 119 15.34 -1.00 13.74
CA TRP A 119 15.00 0.15 12.88
C TRP A 119 15.90 1.36 13.04
N CYS A 120 16.53 1.60 14.18
CA CYS A 120 17.44 2.73 14.33
C CYS A 120 18.86 2.43 13.83
N PHE A 121 19.51 3.42 13.23
CA PHE A 121 20.95 3.33 12.92
C PHE A 121 21.77 3.22 14.21
N GLY A 122 22.75 2.34 14.18
CA GLY A 122 23.62 2.08 15.31
C GLY A 122 24.13 0.64 15.32
N GLY A 123 24.66 0.22 16.46
CA GLY A 123 25.16 -1.12 16.61
C GLY A 123 26.24 -1.24 17.69
N PRO A 124 26.85 -2.45 17.84
CA PRO A 124 27.88 -2.69 18.87
C PRO A 124 29.19 -1.95 18.63
N TRP A 125 29.35 -1.33 17.47
CA TRP A 125 30.52 -0.54 17.08
C TRP A 125 30.41 0.94 17.47
N ILE A 126 29.25 1.39 17.97
CA ILE A 126 29.05 2.75 18.47
C ILE A 126 29.37 2.77 19.96
N ASP A 127 30.30 3.63 20.37
CA ASP A 127 30.62 3.87 21.76
C ASP A 127 29.71 4.95 22.38
N LYS A 128 29.91 5.25 23.67
CA LYS A 128 29.08 6.20 24.40
C LYS A 128 29.26 7.66 23.94
N ASP A 129 30.44 8.01 23.42
CA ASP A 129 30.74 9.36 23.02
C ASP A 129 30.02 9.71 21.71
N HIS A 130 29.79 8.71 20.87
CA HIS A 130 29.09 8.80 19.58
C HIS A 130 27.62 8.36 19.65
N ALA A 131 27.14 8.00 20.84
CA ALA A 131 25.76 7.60 21.04
C ALA A 131 24.82 8.81 21.19
N ALA A 132 23.54 8.62 20.87
CA ALA A 132 22.50 9.58 21.12
C ALA A 132 22.57 10.11 22.57
N SER A 133 22.30 11.40 22.76
CA SER A 133 22.52 12.09 24.04
C SER A 133 21.73 11.53 25.22
N SER A 134 20.63 10.81 24.98
CA SER A 134 19.88 10.08 25.98
C SER A 134 20.61 8.86 26.54
N GLY A 135 21.76 8.47 25.97
CA GLY A 135 22.49 7.29 26.34
C GLY A 135 21.71 5.99 26.16
N MET A 136 20.62 6.03 25.38
CA MET A 136 19.80 4.85 25.13
C MET A 136 20.62 3.82 24.37
N LYS A 137 20.86 2.70 25.03
CA LYS A 137 21.20 1.46 24.33
C LYS A 137 20.02 1.11 23.45
N VAL A 138 20.27 0.67 22.24
CA VAL A 138 19.28 -0.08 21.49
C VAL A 138 19.02 -1.32 22.30
N LYS A 139 17.91 -1.30 23.02
CA LYS A 139 17.62 -2.26 24.08
C LYS A 139 17.28 -3.61 23.49
N ARG A 140 17.67 -4.63 24.23
CA ARG A 140 16.98 -5.90 24.28
C ARG A 140 15.46 -5.66 24.35
N GLY A 141 14.69 -6.03 23.34
CA GLY A 141 13.26 -5.84 23.32
C GLY A 141 12.78 -4.43 22.93
N GLY A 142 13.60 -3.43 22.88
CA GLY A 142 13.40 -2.35 21.95
C GLY A 142 13.61 -2.96 20.56
N PRO A 143 13.14 -2.35 19.50
CA PRO A 143 12.90 -3.07 18.23
C PRO A 143 14.09 -3.75 17.59
N GLY A 144 14.70 -4.57 18.31
CA GLY A 144 15.60 -5.58 17.81
C GLY A 144 17.02 -5.16 17.54
N GLY A 145 17.44 -3.99 18.01
CA GLY A 145 18.82 -3.55 17.84
C GLY A 145 19.80 -4.07 18.88
N THR A 146 21.09 -3.95 18.60
CA THR A 146 22.19 -4.22 19.52
C THR A 146 23.12 -3.02 19.61
N GLY A 147 23.73 -2.79 20.79
CA GLY A 147 24.65 -1.68 21.01
C GLY A 147 23.96 -0.34 21.25
N TYR A 148 24.56 0.75 20.78
CA TYR A 148 24.01 2.11 20.92
C TYR A 148 23.45 2.61 19.60
N MET A 149 22.42 3.45 19.68
CA MET A 149 21.98 4.27 18.56
C MET A 149 23.03 5.37 18.31
N ILE A 150 23.26 5.72 17.05
CA ILE A 150 24.13 6.85 16.72
C ILE A 150 23.55 8.15 17.26
N ASP A 151 24.41 9.12 17.56
CA ASP A 151 23.97 10.49 17.72
C ASP A 151 23.57 11.06 16.34
N PRO A 152 22.27 11.42 16.12
CA PRO A 152 21.80 11.86 14.81
C PRO A 152 22.32 13.26 14.42
N PHE A 153 23.08 13.91 15.28
CA PHE A 153 23.74 15.20 15.04
C PHE A 153 25.26 15.09 14.90
N ASP A 154 25.81 13.87 15.02
CA ASP A 154 27.26 13.64 14.96
C ASP A 154 27.65 12.97 13.64
N PRO A 155 28.26 13.72 12.68
CA PRO A 155 28.77 13.14 11.44
C PRO A 155 29.85 12.06 11.64
N GLU A 156 30.62 12.10 12.73
CA GLU A 156 31.65 11.08 13.02
C GLU A 156 30.96 9.75 13.44
N ALA A 157 29.89 9.80 14.24
CA ALA A 157 29.09 8.63 14.56
C ALA A 157 28.55 7.96 13.29
N MET A 158 28.06 8.75 12.33
CA MET A 158 27.59 8.24 11.04
C MET A 158 28.75 7.66 10.22
N LYS A 159 29.93 8.26 10.18
CA LYS A 159 31.10 7.70 9.49
C LYS A 159 31.50 6.34 10.07
N ILE A 160 31.54 6.23 11.42
CA ILE A 160 31.85 4.96 12.11
C ILE A 160 30.82 3.90 11.69
N HIS A 161 29.55 4.26 11.64
CA HIS A 161 28.47 3.38 11.27
C HIS A 161 28.58 2.92 9.80
N VAL A 162 28.70 3.84 8.88
CA VAL A 162 28.84 3.58 7.44
C VAL A 162 30.06 2.69 7.15
N ALA A 163 31.18 2.90 7.83
CA ALA A 163 32.41 2.12 7.64
C ALA A 163 32.21 0.62 7.90
N GLN A 164 31.25 0.21 8.75
CA GLN A 164 30.95 -1.20 8.98
C GLN A 164 30.34 -1.86 7.75
N PHE A 165 29.47 -1.11 7.04
CA PHE A 165 28.81 -1.58 5.81
C PHE A 165 29.74 -1.43 4.60
N ASP A 166 30.58 -0.39 4.54
CA ASP A 166 31.53 -0.16 3.44
C ASP A 166 32.45 -1.36 3.20
N ARG A 167 32.84 -2.04 4.26
CA ARG A 167 33.65 -3.26 4.19
C ARG A 167 33.04 -4.33 3.25
N TRP A 168 31.73 -4.45 3.22
CA TRP A 168 31.02 -5.49 2.48
C TRP A 168 30.29 -4.97 1.23
N PHE A 169 29.75 -3.75 1.32
CA PHE A 169 28.90 -3.13 0.31
C PHE A 169 29.57 -1.97 -0.42
N GLY A 170 30.76 -1.53 0.00
CA GLY A 170 31.53 -0.50 -0.67
C GLY A 170 32.03 -0.97 -2.04
N LYS A 171 32.76 -0.10 -2.75
CA LYS A 171 33.26 -0.37 -4.13
C LYS A 171 34.04 -1.67 -4.27
N ASN A 172 34.76 -2.08 -3.21
CA ASN A 172 35.56 -3.30 -3.17
C ASN A 172 34.87 -4.43 -2.34
N GLY A 173 33.64 -4.20 -1.91
CA GLY A 173 32.88 -5.19 -1.13
C GLY A 173 32.47 -6.41 -1.95
N THR A 174 32.23 -7.51 -1.25
CA THR A 174 31.86 -8.80 -1.88
C THR A 174 30.40 -9.18 -1.68
N ALA A 175 29.65 -8.37 -0.94
CA ALA A 175 28.24 -8.61 -0.74
C ALA A 175 27.42 -8.27 -2.02
N GLU A 176 26.37 -9.07 -2.27
CA GLU A 176 25.39 -8.78 -3.29
C GLU A 176 24.71 -7.43 -3.00
N ARG A 177 24.42 -6.68 -4.04
CA ARG A 177 23.95 -5.30 -3.90
C ARG A 177 22.46 -5.24 -3.62
N PRO A 178 22.00 -4.55 -2.54
CA PRO A 178 20.60 -4.13 -2.43
C PRO A 178 20.27 -3.06 -3.48
N ARG A 179 18.97 -2.84 -3.74
CA ARG A 179 18.51 -1.69 -4.53
C ARG A 179 18.69 -0.40 -3.75
N ALA A 180 18.24 -0.41 -2.50
CA ALA A 180 18.32 0.74 -1.60
C ALA A 180 18.77 0.32 -0.20
N PHE A 181 19.44 1.25 0.47
CA PHE A 181 19.57 1.22 1.93
C PHE A 181 18.48 2.06 2.56
N TYR A 182 17.98 1.60 3.71
CA TYR A 182 16.89 2.20 4.44
C TYR A 182 17.31 2.68 5.83
N HIS A 183 16.77 3.83 6.19
CA HIS A 183 16.74 4.35 7.56
C HIS A 183 15.29 4.58 7.97
N ASP A 184 14.92 4.01 9.10
CA ASP A 184 13.62 4.13 9.74
C ASP A 184 13.45 5.46 10.48
N SER A 185 12.34 5.61 11.21
CA SER A 185 11.98 6.84 11.90
C SER A 185 13.00 7.31 12.95
N TYR A 186 12.88 8.57 13.32
CA TYR A 186 13.71 9.21 14.36
C TYR A 186 13.02 9.32 15.72
N GLU A 187 11.84 8.76 15.88
CA GLU A 187 10.99 8.91 17.07
C GLU A 187 11.65 8.41 18.38
N TYR A 188 12.56 7.45 18.29
CA TYR A 188 13.25 6.87 19.44
C TYR A 188 14.54 7.58 19.83
N TYR A 189 15.07 8.47 18.99
CA TYR A 189 16.37 9.08 19.28
C TYR A 189 16.34 10.02 20.47
N GLY A 190 15.29 10.79 20.62
CA GLY A 190 15.11 11.69 21.76
C GLY A 190 16.32 12.63 22.00
N ALA A 191 17.06 12.94 20.96
CA ALA A 191 18.35 13.56 21.06
C ALA A 191 18.31 15.06 20.71
N THR A 192 19.19 15.85 21.35
CA THR A 192 19.45 17.25 21.00
C THR A 192 20.93 17.42 20.68
N PRO A 193 21.33 18.41 19.85
CA PRO A 193 22.74 18.67 19.61
C PRO A 193 23.49 18.92 20.91
N LYS A 194 24.58 18.16 21.14
CA LYS A 194 25.40 18.25 22.38
C LYS A 194 26.07 19.60 22.58
N ASP A 195 26.37 20.27 21.50
CA ASP A 195 27.03 21.59 21.46
C ASP A 195 26.03 22.76 21.45
N GLY A 196 24.72 22.49 21.47
CA GLY A 196 23.69 23.52 21.36
C GLY A 196 23.62 24.15 19.96
N GLY A 197 24.21 23.52 18.94
CA GLY A 197 24.20 23.99 17.56
C GLY A 197 22.83 23.96 16.87
N ASP A 198 22.82 24.40 15.62
CA ASP A 198 21.59 24.41 14.80
C ASP A 198 21.11 22.98 14.53
N VAL A 199 19.86 22.69 14.90
CA VAL A 199 19.25 21.36 14.78
C VAL A 199 19.17 20.90 13.33
N ASP A 200 18.76 21.80 12.42
CA ASP A 200 18.58 21.46 11.01
C ASP A 200 19.93 21.20 10.34
N GLU A 201 20.91 22.10 10.54
CA GLU A 201 22.24 21.96 9.93
C GLU A 201 22.98 20.72 10.43
N ASN A 202 22.97 20.47 11.74
CA ASN A 202 23.70 19.34 12.32
C ASN A 202 23.10 18.00 11.90
N GLN A 203 21.76 17.88 11.91
CA GLN A 203 21.13 16.64 11.48
C GLN A 203 21.31 16.38 9.99
N LEU A 204 21.17 17.41 9.15
CA LEU A 204 21.41 17.28 7.72
C LEU A 204 22.89 16.94 7.42
N ALA A 205 23.86 17.52 8.15
CA ALA A 205 25.27 17.20 7.99
C ALA A 205 25.58 15.74 8.34
N CYS A 206 25.02 15.25 9.46
CA CYS A 206 25.14 13.85 9.86
C CYS A 206 24.56 12.91 8.78
N PHE A 207 23.36 13.19 8.32
CA PHE A 207 22.66 12.34 7.37
C PHE A 207 23.31 12.34 5.98
N ARG A 208 23.90 13.47 5.53
CA ARG A 208 24.65 13.55 4.27
C ARG A 208 25.80 12.56 4.20
N VAL A 209 26.45 12.23 5.30
CA VAL A 209 27.52 11.22 5.30
C VAL A 209 27.00 9.89 4.74
N TRP A 210 25.80 9.47 5.15
CA TRP A 210 25.19 8.24 4.67
C TRP A 210 24.69 8.36 3.23
N THR A 211 23.95 9.42 2.90
CA THR A 211 23.41 9.59 1.55
C THR A 211 24.49 9.76 0.50
N ASP A 212 25.57 10.45 0.84
CA ASP A 212 26.74 10.63 -0.05
C ASP A 212 27.45 9.29 -0.28
N TRP A 213 27.66 8.50 0.78
CA TRP A 213 28.23 7.16 0.64
C TRP A 213 27.35 6.26 -0.24
N CYS A 214 26.03 6.27 -0.05
CA CYS A 214 25.10 5.50 -0.89
C CYS A 214 25.22 5.94 -2.35
N ARG A 215 25.15 7.24 -2.64
CA ARG A 215 25.29 7.78 -3.99
C ARG A 215 26.63 7.39 -4.62
N ASP A 216 27.73 7.54 -3.89
CA ASP A 216 29.08 7.26 -4.40
C ASP A 216 29.31 5.78 -4.68
N ASN A 217 28.54 4.91 -4.06
CA ASN A 217 28.50 3.47 -4.30
C ASN A 217 27.34 3.03 -5.25
N GLY A 218 26.50 3.98 -5.72
CA GLY A 218 25.41 3.71 -6.66
C GLY A 218 24.23 2.95 -6.04
N TYR A 219 23.93 3.22 -4.77
CA TYR A 219 22.74 2.77 -4.06
C TYR A 219 21.70 3.88 -3.98
N LEU A 220 20.43 3.52 -3.98
CA LEU A 220 19.36 4.42 -3.59
C LEU A 220 19.28 4.50 -2.06
N THR A 221 18.78 5.63 -1.59
CA THR A 221 18.45 5.85 -0.19
C THR A 221 16.94 5.94 0.01
N ARG A 222 16.42 5.24 1.01
CA ARG A 222 15.03 5.32 1.44
C ARG A 222 15.00 5.73 2.91
N ASN A 223 14.26 6.78 3.25
CA ASN A 223 14.27 7.36 4.59
C ASN A 223 12.92 7.79 5.06
N GLU A 224 12.63 7.46 6.30
CA GLU A 224 11.49 7.91 7.05
C GLU A 224 11.92 9.01 8.03
N ALA A 225 11.47 10.24 7.79
CA ALA A 225 11.97 11.39 8.55
C ALA A 225 11.13 11.74 9.79
N HIS A 226 10.00 11.08 10.02
CA HIS A 226 9.18 11.40 11.18
C HIS A 226 9.90 11.11 12.50
N GLY A 227 9.56 11.86 13.54
CA GLY A 227 10.29 11.84 14.79
C GLY A 227 11.55 12.73 14.79
N ALA A 228 12.06 13.13 13.63
CA ALA A 228 13.18 14.02 13.56
C ALA A 228 12.83 15.41 14.09
N PRO A 229 13.72 16.05 14.90
CA PRO A 229 13.50 17.41 15.37
C PRO A 229 13.82 18.49 14.32
N SER A 230 14.47 18.13 13.21
CA SER A 230 14.78 19.02 12.10
C SER A 230 13.58 19.23 11.17
N ASN A 231 13.73 20.11 10.16
CA ASN A 231 12.72 20.29 9.14
C ASN A 231 12.61 19.03 8.26
N TRP A 232 11.49 18.34 8.32
CA TRP A 232 11.27 17.08 7.59
C TRP A 232 11.38 17.23 6.07
N LEU A 233 10.94 18.36 5.50
CA LEU A 233 10.98 18.57 4.05
C LEU A 233 12.41 18.64 3.54
N ASP A 234 13.30 19.28 4.30
CA ASP A 234 14.73 19.33 3.98
C ASP A 234 15.39 17.96 4.20
N PHE A 235 14.97 17.26 5.25
CA PHE A 235 15.49 15.95 5.59
C PHE A 235 15.05 14.88 4.58
N TYR A 236 13.78 14.80 4.23
CA TYR A 236 13.28 13.97 3.13
C TYR A 236 13.94 14.33 1.80
N GLY A 237 14.22 15.60 1.57
CA GLY A 237 14.88 16.09 0.36
C GLY A 237 16.29 15.52 0.12
N LEU A 238 16.95 14.95 1.12
CA LEU A 238 18.24 14.28 0.95
C LEU A 238 18.09 12.86 0.40
N ALA A 239 17.02 12.14 0.73
CA ALA A 239 16.79 10.78 0.27
C ALA A 239 16.35 10.72 -1.19
N ASP A 240 16.63 9.59 -1.86
CA ASP A 240 16.12 9.31 -3.20
C ASP A 240 14.65 8.90 -3.16
N ILE A 241 14.24 8.21 -2.11
CA ILE A 241 12.88 7.71 -1.88
C ILE A 241 12.46 8.18 -0.47
N PRO A 242 11.77 9.32 -0.36
CA PRO A 242 11.11 9.71 0.89
C PRO A 242 10.05 8.68 1.27
N GLU A 243 10.03 8.28 2.54
CA GLU A 243 9.05 7.34 3.07
C GLU A 243 8.24 7.97 4.19
N THR A 244 6.93 7.76 4.18
CA THR A 244 6.03 8.14 5.27
C THR A 244 5.49 6.90 5.96
N GLU A 245 4.97 7.10 7.16
CA GLU A 245 4.17 6.11 7.87
C GLU A 245 2.76 6.66 8.14
N MET A 246 1.78 5.78 8.11
CA MET A 246 0.45 6.03 8.65
C MET A 246 0.17 4.93 9.67
N PHE A 247 0.28 5.27 10.97
CA PHE A 247 0.33 4.31 12.07
C PHE A 247 -1.06 3.99 12.63
N GLY A 248 -1.31 2.68 12.81
CA GLY A 248 -2.53 2.17 13.42
C GLY A 248 -3.70 2.01 12.43
N ARG A 249 -4.54 0.99 12.66
CA ARG A 249 -5.68 0.64 11.79
C ARG A 249 -6.69 1.77 11.63
N GLY A 250 -6.88 2.59 12.67
CA GLY A 250 -7.81 3.71 12.67
C GLY A 250 -7.26 5.00 12.08
N ASP A 251 -5.98 5.07 11.74
CA ASP A 251 -5.37 6.30 11.24
C ASP A 251 -5.90 6.69 9.86
N ARG A 252 -6.16 7.98 9.69
CA ARG A 252 -6.73 8.56 8.47
C ARG A 252 -6.05 9.85 8.06
N ASP A 253 -4.85 10.12 8.58
CA ASP A 253 -4.17 11.39 8.42
C ASP A 253 -3.39 11.49 7.11
N ILE A 254 -4.10 11.88 6.07
CA ILE A 254 -3.52 12.15 4.75
C ILE A 254 -2.52 13.32 4.81
N LEU A 255 -2.78 14.33 5.63
CA LEU A 255 -2.05 15.61 5.60
C LEU A 255 -0.62 15.47 6.10
N ILE A 256 -0.38 14.70 7.15
CA ILE A 256 0.97 14.44 7.65
C ILE A 256 1.74 13.54 6.67
N SER A 257 1.09 12.51 6.12
CA SER A 257 1.72 11.64 5.11
C SER A 257 2.16 12.39 3.84
N LYS A 258 1.54 13.54 3.52
CA LYS A 258 1.93 14.41 2.40
C LYS A 258 3.31 15.06 2.53
N PHE A 259 3.95 15.05 3.69
CA PHE A 259 5.29 15.62 3.83
C PHE A 259 6.31 14.88 2.96
N ALA A 260 6.28 13.55 2.94
CA ALA A 260 7.16 12.74 2.11
C ALA A 260 6.93 12.99 0.60
N SER A 261 5.67 12.98 0.16
CA SER A 261 5.33 13.24 -1.25
C SER A 261 5.67 14.68 -1.66
N SER A 262 5.43 15.65 -0.78
CA SER A 262 5.78 17.05 -1.03
C SER A 262 7.28 17.23 -1.26
N ALA A 263 8.12 16.63 -0.41
CA ALA A 263 9.57 16.70 -0.57
C ALA A 263 10.04 16.08 -1.90
N ALA A 264 9.48 14.92 -2.28
CA ALA A 264 9.74 14.28 -3.56
C ALA A 264 9.31 15.16 -4.74
N HIS A 265 8.10 15.71 -4.68
CA HIS A 265 7.58 16.59 -5.71
C HIS A 265 8.42 17.85 -5.85
N VAL A 266 8.82 18.50 -4.74
CA VAL A 266 9.68 19.70 -4.75
C VAL A 266 11.04 19.38 -5.38
N LYS A 267 11.64 18.25 -5.02
CA LYS A 267 12.92 17.77 -5.56
C LYS A 267 12.81 17.29 -7.01
N GLY A 268 11.65 16.78 -7.42
CA GLY A 268 11.43 16.19 -8.76
C GLY A 268 11.80 14.71 -8.83
N THR A 269 11.79 13.98 -7.72
CA THR A 269 11.93 12.52 -7.69
C THR A 269 10.57 11.84 -7.85
N THR A 270 10.55 10.62 -8.42
CA THR A 270 9.31 9.93 -8.76
C THR A 270 8.76 9.10 -7.59
N LEU A 271 9.64 8.34 -6.92
CA LEU A 271 9.17 7.37 -5.91
C LEU A 271 8.94 8.04 -4.56
N VAL A 272 7.78 7.75 -3.99
CA VAL A 272 7.38 8.11 -2.63
C VAL A 272 6.86 6.84 -1.98
N SER A 273 7.57 6.33 -0.98
CA SER A 273 7.17 5.09 -0.31
C SER A 273 6.39 5.34 0.97
N SER A 274 5.79 4.30 1.47
CA SER A 274 5.17 4.27 2.79
C SER A 274 5.38 2.93 3.47
N GLU A 275 5.80 2.98 4.73
CA GLU A 275 5.54 1.92 5.68
C GLU A 275 4.02 1.84 5.86
N SER A 276 3.42 0.72 5.46
CA SER A 276 1.97 0.66 5.26
C SER A 276 1.35 -0.43 6.10
N CYS A 277 0.30 -0.04 6.85
CA CYS A 277 -0.43 -0.92 7.73
C CYS A 277 0.41 -1.43 8.91
N THR A 278 1.16 -0.54 9.52
CA THR A 278 1.78 -0.76 10.84
C THR A 278 0.70 -0.73 11.91
N TRP A 279 -0.01 -1.85 12.00
CA TRP A 279 -1.16 -1.99 12.89
C TRP A 279 -0.78 -2.81 14.12
N ILE A 280 -0.89 -2.19 15.29
CA ILE A 280 -0.60 -2.82 16.58
C ILE A 280 -1.86 -3.42 17.23
N ASP A 281 -2.75 -3.92 16.41
CA ASP A 281 -3.97 -4.61 16.82
C ASP A 281 -3.76 -6.13 16.96
N GLU A 282 -4.84 -6.85 17.20
CA GLU A 282 -4.85 -8.29 17.23
C GLU A 282 -4.53 -8.87 15.84
N HIS A 283 -3.62 -9.84 15.80
CA HIS A 283 -3.19 -10.48 14.57
C HIS A 283 -4.30 -11.27 13.87
N PHE A 284 -4.26 -11.32 12.55
CA PHE A 284 -5.17 -12.09 11.69
C PHE A 284 -6.64 -11.63 11.72
N HIS A 285 -6.90 -10.40 12.21
CA HIS A 285 -8.20 -9.71 12.12
C HIS A 285 -8.28 -8.78 10.91
N GLU A 286 -7.18 -8.59 10.18
CA GLU A 286 -7.06 -7.64 9.10
C GLU A 286 -7.87 -8.07 7.88
N ARG A 287 -8.85 -7.25 7.52
CA ARG A 287 -9.70 -7.48 6.36
C ARG A 287 -9.09 -6.83 5.12
N PRO A 288 -9.05 -7.51 3.96
CA PRO A 288 -8.52 -6.91 2.73
C PRO A 288 -9.21 -5.62 2.30
N GLU A 289 -10.51 -5.47 2.58
CA GLU A 289 -11.25 -4.21 2.39
C GLU A 289 -10.64 -3.06 3.21
N GLU A 290 -10.32 -3.31 4.47
CA GLU A 290 -9.73 -2.29 5.35
C GLU A 290 -8.32 -1.91 4.89
N ILE A 291 -7.52 -2.90 4.50
CA ILE A 291 -6.20 -2.67 3.89
C ILE A 291 -6.34 -1.77 2.66
N LYS A 292 -7.23 -2.11 1.73
CA LYS A 292 -7.47 -1.31 0.52
C LYS A 292 -7.86 0.13 0.84
N ARG A 293 -8.80 0.34 1.77
CA ARG A 293 -9.24 1.67 2.18
C ARG A 293 -8.13 2.49 2.85
N PHE A 294 -7.25 1.81 3.57
CA PHE A 294 -6.08 2.41 4.19
C PHE A 294 -5.06 2.86 3.12
N LEU A 295 -4.78 2.00 2.15
CA LEU A 295 -3.89 2.31 1.03
C LEU A 295 -4.41 3.46 0.17
N ASP A 296 -5.72 3.59 -0.01
CA ASP A 296 -6.32 4.73 -0.73
C ASP A 296 -5.93 6.07 -0.10
N ARG A 297 -5.84 6.14 1.23
CA ARG A 297 -5.42 7.37 1.93
C ARG A 297 -3.97 7.69 1.68
N LEU A 298 -3.11 6.67 1.65
CA LEU A 298 -1.71 6.84 1.27
C LEU A 298 -1.58 7.33 -0.18
N PHE A 299 -2.37 6.78 -1.10
CA PHE A 299 -2.43 7.26 -2.49
C PHE A 299 -2.93 8.71 -2.57
N LEU A 300 -3.95 9.08 -1.78
CA LEU A 300 -4.40 10.47 -1.66
C LEU A 300 -3.35 11.39 -1.06
N ALA A 301 -2.45 10.88 -0.23
CA ALA A 301 -1.29 11.61 0.28
C ALA A 301 -0.15 11.76 -0.75
N GLY A 302 -0.24 11.11 -1.92
CA GLY A 302 0.77 11.15 -2.98
C GLY A 302 1.80 10.03 -2.91
N VAL A 303 1.60 9.02 -2.04
CA VAL A 303 2.41 7.80 -2.02
C VAL A 303 2.18 7.02 -3.30
N ASN A 304 3.24 6.41 -3.84
CA ASN A 304 3.18 5.62 -5.07
C ASN A 304 4.07 4.37 -5.04
N HIS A 305 4.57 4.00 -3.85
CA HIS A 305 5.42 2.83 -3.64
C HIS A 305 5.15 2.21 -2.26
N ILE A 306 4.16 1.32 -2.20
CA ILE A 306 3.70 0.68 -0.97
C ILE A 306 4.69 -0.38 -0.50
N PHE A 307 5.05 -0.32 0.77
CA PHE A 307 5.70 -1.40 1.52
C PHE A 307 4.74 -1.87 2.60
N TYR A 308 4.22 -3.09 2.48
CA TYR A 308 3.42 -3.66 3.56
C TYR A 308 4.28 -3.95 4.78
N HIS A 309 3.77 -3.63 5.94
CA HIS A 309 4.37 -3.96 7.23
C HIS A 309 3.59 -5.12 7.84
N GLY A 310 4.00 -6.41 7.80
CA GLY A 310 4.89 -6.95 6.80
C GLY A 310 4.97 -8.47 6.87
N PHE A 311 6.10 -9.04 6.57
CA PHE A 311 6.35 -10.48 6.48
C PHE A 311 7.48 -10.89 7.43
N CYS A 312 7.16 -11.58 8.51
CA CYS A 312 8.19 -12.20 9.36
C CYS A 312 8.70 -13.49 8.71
N TYR A 313 10.00 -13.59 8.42
CA TYR A 313 10.58 -14.85 7.98
C TYR A 313 10.30 -15.95 9.03
N SER A 314 9.84 -17.08 8.57
CA SER A 314 9.60 -18.25 9.44
C SER A 314 10.22 -19.50 8.86
N PRO A 315 10.86 -20.34 9.68
CA PRO A 315 11.28 -21.67 9.26
C PRO A 315 10.09 -22.47 8.70
N VAL A 316 10.39 -23.37 7.75
CA VAL A 316 9.35 -24.18 7.08
C VAL A 316 8.57 -25.04 8.08
N ASP A 317 9.24 -25.55 9.10
CA ASP A 317 8.70 -26.41 10.15
C ASP A 317 8.09 -25.66 11.35
N ALA A 318 8.08 -24.31 11.32
CA ALA A 318 7.43 -23.53 12.38
C ALA A 318 5.94 -23.85 12.46
N VAL A 319 5.44 -24.04 13.70
CA VAL A 319 4.01 -24.25 13.96
C VAL A 319 3.21 -23.04 13.47
N TRP A 320 2.03 -23.30 12.91
CA TRP A 320 1.13 -22.23 12.50
C TRP A 320 0.79 -21.31 13.68
N PRO A 321 0.86 -19.97 13.56
CA PRO A 321 0.96 -19.16 12.33
C PRO A 321 2.39 -18.85 11.87
N GLY A 322 3.41 -19.45 12.44
CA GLY A 322 4.82 -19.14 12.21
C GLY A 322 5.32 -18.06 13.17
N TRP A 323 6.44 -17.45 12.81
CA TRP A 323 6.96 -16.29 13.54
C TRP A 323 6.15 -15.05 13.18
N THR A 324 5.90 -14.21 14.17
CA THR A 324 5.09 -13.00 14.05
C THR A 324 5.88 -11.77 14.48
N PHE A 325 5.44 -10.60 14.01
CA PHE A 325 5.93 -9.30 14.44
C PHE A 325 4.73 -8.47 14.92
N TYR A 326 4.84 -7.78 16.05
CA TYR A 326 3.73 -7.22 16.82
C TYR A 326 2.85 -6.19 16.11
N ALA A 327 3.40 -5.49 15.12
CA ALA A 327 2.70 -4.45 14.36
C ALA A 327 2.58 -4.83 12.89
N SER A 328 2.06 -6.03 12.61
CA SER A 328 2.13 -6.62 11.29
C SER A 328 0.78 -7.09 10.77
N LEU A 329 0.57 -6.96 9.45
CA LEU A 329 -0.50 -7.62 8.72
C LEU A 329 -0.30 -9.14 8.56
N GLU A 330 0.83 -9.68 9.01
CA GLU A 330 1.21 -11.07 8.77
C GLU A 330 1.05 -11.47 7.29
N MET A 331 1.68 -10.70 6.38
CA MET A 331 1.65 -10.89 4.93
C MET A 331 2.49 -12.09 4.50
N ASN A 332 2.07 -13.28 4.87
CA ASN A 332 2.79 -14.53 4.62
C ASN A 332 1.83 -15.66 4.23
N PRO A 333 2.34 -16.77 3.63
CA PRO A 333 1.52 -17.90 3.15
C PRO A 333 0.70 -18.64 4.22
N ARG A 334 0.96 -18.40 5.50
CA ARG A 334 0.20 -19.00 6.60
C ARG A 334 -1.07 -18.23 6.94
N ASN A 335 -1.16 -16.95 6.52
CA ASN A 335 -2.39 -16.19 6.64
C ASN A 335 -3.40 -16.65 5.58
N PRO A 336 -4.64 -17.03 5.92
CA PRO A 336 -5.63 -17.47 4.94
C PRO A 336 -5.85 -16.51 3.78
N ILE A 337 -5.82 -15.18 4.03
CA ILE A 337 -6.02 -14.17 2.98
C ILE A 337 -4.91 -14.18 1.92
N TRP A 338 -3.74 -14.78 2.21
CA TRP A 338 -2.62 -14.87 1.26
C TRP A 338 -3.00 -15.55 -0.05
N ARG A 339 -3.91 -16.52 0.02
CA ARG A 339 -4.39 -17.22 -1.17
C ARG A 339 -4.86 -16.26 -2.26
N GLU A 340 -5.64 -15.24 -1.87
CA GLU A 340 -6.24 -14.28 -2.78
C GLU A 340 -5.53 -12.90 -2.78
N MET A 341 -4.37 -12.81 -2.14
CA MET A 341 -3.58 -11.56 -2.04
C MET A 341 -3.22 -10.97 -3.40
N GLY A 342 -3.08 -11.81 -4.41
CA GLY A 342 -2.83 -11.36 -5.78
C GLY A 342 -3.88 -10.37 -6.31
N ALA A 343 -5.14 -10.45 -5.88
CA ALA A 343 -6.18 -9.51 -6.27
C ALA A 343 -5.95 -8.11 -5.68
N LEU A 344 -5.60 -8.02 -4.40
CA LEU A 344 -5.25 -6.75 -3.75
C LEU A 344 -3.96 -6.18 -4.34
N ASN A 345 -2.93 -7.00 -4.57
CA ASN A 345 -1.68 -6.56 -5.16
C ASN A 345 -1.84 -6.07 -6.61
N ALA A 346 -2.77 -6.67 -7.38
CA ALA A 346 -3.11 -6.18 -8.71
C ALA A 346 -3.77 -4.79 -8.66
N TYR A 347 -4.65 -4.55 -7.67
CA TYR A 347 -5.20 -3.22 -7.40
C TYR A 347 -4.09 -2.19 -7.12
N VAL A 348 -3.20 -2.50 -6.17
CA VAL A 348 -2.08 -1.63 -5.80
C VAL A 348 -1.17 -1.36 -7.00
N THR A 349 -0.84 -2.40 -7.76
CA THR A 349 0.00 -2.29 -8.96
C THR A 349 -0.59 -1.36 -10.00
N ARG A 350 -1.91 -1.45 -10.27
CA ARG A 350 -2.59 -0.53 -11.20
C ARG A 350 -2.54 0.90 -10.71
N CYS A 351 -2.82 1.15 -9.43
CA CYS A 351 -2.70 2.49 -8.86
C CYS A 351 -1.28 3.03 -8.99
N GLN A 352 -0.27 2.29 -8.54
CA GLN A 352 1.13 2.71 -8.58
C GLN A 352 1.64 2.90 -10.01
N SER A 353 1.15 2.11 -10.97
CA SER A 353 1.57 2.24 -12.36
C SER A 353 1.19 3.59 -12.97
N LEU A 354 0.00 4.10 -12.64
CA LEU A 354 -0.41 5.45 -13.05
C LEU A 354 0.37 6.52 -12.29
N PHE A 355 0.47 6.41 -10.97
CA PHE A 355 1.17 7.42 -10.17
C PHE A 355 2.67 7.53 -10.46
N GLN A 356 3.32 6.44 -10.89
CA GLN A 356 4.74 6.46 -11.27
C GLN A 356 4.98 6.90 -12.72
N THR A 357 3.94 6.98 -13.54
CA THR A 357 4.05 7.37 -14.96
C THR A 357 3.39 8.71 -15.29
N TRP A 358 2.59 9.23 -14.39
CA TRP A 358 1.98 10.56 -14.46
C TRP A 358 2.67 11.52 -13.49
N THR A 359 2.66 12.81 -13.81
CA THR A 359 3.26 13.85 -12.95
C THR A 359 2.20 14.42 -12.01
N PRO A 360 2.48 14.55 -10.70
CA PRO A 360 1.59 15.26 -9.77
C PRO A 360 1.32 16.69 -10.24
N ASP A 361 0.05 17.12 -10.19
CA ASP A 361 -0.37 18.43 -10.63
C ASP A 361 -0.90 19.27 -9.46
N ASN A 362 0.02 19.70 -8.59
CA ASN A 362 -0.26 20.55 -7.45
C ASN A 362 0.00 22.02 -7.80
N ASP A 363 -1.03 22.87 -7.70
CA ASP A 363 -0.92 24.28 -8.02
C ASP A 363 -0.37 25.15 -6.87
N LEU A 364 -0.48 24.66 -5.64
CA LEU A 364 -0.14 25.38 -4.43
C LEU A 364 1.05 24.77 -3.72
N ALA A 365 1.83 25.60 -3.02
CA ALA A 365 2.70 25.15 -1.95
C ALA A 365 2.36 25.88 -0.65
N ILE A 366 2.36 25.17 0.47
CA ILE A 366 2.18 25.72 1.82
C ILE A 366 3.54 25.71 2.51
N VAL A 367 3.99 26.87 2.98
CA VAL A 367 5.27 26.96 3.70
C VAL A 367 5.12 26.31 5.08
N TRP A 368 6.05 25.42 5.42
CA TRP A 368 6.17 24.82 6.74
C TRP A 368 7.54 25.10 7.33
N ASP A 369 7.51 25.78 8.49
CA ASP A 369 8.69 26.08 9.29
C ASP A 369 8.46 25.62 10.75
N PRO A 370 9.17 24.60 11.24
CA PRO A 370 9.00 24.10 12.60
C PRO A 370 9.67 24.99 13.66
N THR A 371 10.35 26.07 13.27
CA THR A 371 11.12 26.93 14.19
C THR A 371 10.24 27.52 15.28
N SER A 372 9.02 27.97 14.94
CA SER A 372 8.08 28.52 15.90
C SER A 372 7.62 27.47 16.93
N PHE A 373 7.36 26.27 16.49
CA PHE A 373 7.01 25.16 17.38
C PHE A 373 8.16 24.79 18.30
N ARG A 374 9.39 24.64 17.77
CA ARG A 374 10.58 24.36 18.57
C ARG A 374 10.86 25.44 19.62
N ALA A 375 10.65 26.70 19.26
CA ALA A 375 10.86 27.84 20.17
C ALA A 375 9.88 27.85 21.36
N LYS A 376 8.71 27.21 21.27
CA LYS A 376 7.75 27.04 22.37
C LYS A 376 8.19 25.95 23.37
N HIS A 377 9.17 25.13 23.03
CA HIS A 377 9.67 23.99 23.82
C HIS A 377 11.18 24.08 24.06
N PRO A 378 11.68 25.16 24.68
CA PRO A 378 13.11 25.39 24.84
C PRO A 378 13.72 24.34 25.78
N GLY A 379 14.80 23.69 25.34
CA GLY A 379 15.50 22.67 26.12
C GLY A 379 14.81 21.31 26.20
N GLU A 380 13.68 21.14 25.53
CA GLU A 380 12.99 19.86 25.40
C GLU A 380 13.40 19.16 24.11
N THR A 381 13.43 17.83 24.14
CA THR A 381 13.49 17.04 22.91
C THR A 381 12.13 17.08 22.23
N VAL A 382 12.05 17.80 21.12
CA VAL A 382 10.79 17.95 20.39
C VAL A 382 10.57 16.72 19.55
N ASN A 383 9.51 15.99 19.87
CA ASN A 383 9.07 14.85 19.07
C ASN A 383 8.00 15.30 18.04
N MET A 384 8.44 15.51 16.80
CA MET A 384 7.54 15.74 15.68
C MET A 384 7.33 14.39 14.97
N SER A 385 6.34 13.62 15.38
CA SER A 385 6.08 12.29 14.84
C SER A 385 4.66 12.14 14.29
N VAL A 386 4.40 11.03 13.64
CA VAL A 386 3.05 10.64 13.22
C VAL A 386 2.13 10.33 14.41
N HIS A 387 2.70 10.12 15.59
CA HIS A 387 1.97 9.85 16.84
C HIS A 387 1.63 11.11 17.63
N ALA A 388 2.60 12.04 17.74
CA ALA A 388 2.45 13.30 18.44
C ALA A 388 2.32 14.42 17.42
N ARG A 389 1.10 14.88 17.15
CA ARG A 389 0.74 15.72 15.99
C ARG A 389 0.55 17.20 16.28
N ASP A 390 0.84 17.65 17.52
CA ASP A 390 0.64 19.05 17.92
C ASP A 390 1.55 20.01 17.14
N TRP A 391 2.73 19.54 16.70
CA TRP A 391 3.64 20.28 15.85
C TRP A 391 3.04 20.69 14.51
N PHE A 392 1.95 20.03 14.10
CA PHE A 392 1.22 20.32 12.86
C PHE A 392 -0.17 20.91 13.18
N TYR A 393 -1.02 20.17 13.92
CA TYR A 393 -2.40 20.59 14.20
C TYR A 393 -2.52 21.68 15.28
N GLY A 394 -1.54 21.83 16.14
CA GLY A 394 -1.43 22.93 17.09
C GLY A 394 -0.91 24.25 16.47
N GLU A 395 -0.43 24.20 15.23
CA GLU A 395 0.14 25.31 14.51
C GLU A 395 -0.80 25.78 13.36
N PRO A 396 -0.65 27.03 12.87
CA PRO A 396 -1.50 27.59 11.81
C PRO A 396 -1.56 26.75 10.53
N ILE A 397 -0.47 26.06 10.20
CA ILE A 397 -0.39 25.21 9.00
C ILE A 397 -1.44 24.09 9.01
N GLY A 398 -1.68 23.44 10.15
CA GLY A 398 -2.65 22.35 10.24
C GLY A 398 -4.07 22.81 9.90
N ALA A 399 -4.47 23.98 10.41
CA ALA A 399 -5.78 24.57 10.10
C ALA A 399 -5.90 24.94 8.61
N VAL A 400 -4.86 25.55 8.04
CA VAL A 400 -4.83 25.97 6.61
C VAL A 400 -4.85 24.74 5.70
N ALA A 401 -3.99 23.76 5.95
CA ALA A 401 -3.93 22.54 5.14
C ALA A 401 -5.24 21.75 5.18
N LYS A 402 -5.86 21.63 6.36
CA LYS A 402 -7.16 20.95 6.53
C LYS A 402 -8.27 21.65 5.75
N ASP A 403 -8.34 22.98 5.82
CA ASP A 403 -9.34 23.77 5.11
C ASP A 403 -9.17 23.66 3.59
N LEU A 404 -7.94 23.83 3.09
CA LEU A 404 -7.63 23.73 1.67
C LEU A 404 -7.90 22.33 1.11
N TYR A 405 -7.49 21.29 1.83
CA TYR A 405 -7.74 19.90 1.43
C TYR A 405 -9.24 19.58 1.37
N ALA A 406 -10.00 19.99 2.40
CA ALA A 406 -11.44 19.79 2.45
C ALA A 406 -12.18 20.48 1.29
N LYS A 407 -11.68 21.63 0.84
CA LYS A 407 -12.18 22.38 -0.32
C LYS A 407 -11.71 21.86 -1.68
N GLY A 408 -10.85 20.83 -1.70
CA GLY A 408 -10.37 20.22 -2.94
C GLY A 408 -9.18 20.92 -3.60
N TYR A 409 -8.39 21.71 -2.86
CA TYR A 409 -7.16 22.28 -3.41
C TYR A 409 -6.04 21.25 -3.45
N ALA A 410 -5.31 21.20 -4.56
CA ALA A 410 -4.12 20.37 -4.74
C ALA A 410 -2.87 21.17 -4.33
N PHE A 411 -2.15 20.68 -3.32
CA PHE A 411 -0.97 21.38 -2.77
C PHE A 411 0.13 20.43 -2.31
N ASP A 412 1.35 20.97 -2.22
CA ASP A 412 2.50 20.41 -1.53
C ASP A 412 2.89 21.30 -0.34
N TYR A 413 3.73 20.76 0.54
CA TYR A 413 4.46 21.56 1.53
C TYR A 413 5.84 21.94 0.99
N ILE A 414 6.36 23.09 1.41
CA ILE A 414 7.70 23.57 1.06
C ILE A 414 8.38 24.17 2.27
N SER A 415 9.69 23.86 2.49
CA SER A 415 10.46 24.48 3.56
C SER A 415 10.92 25.91 3.19
N PRO A 416 11.24 26.75 4.17
CA PRO A 416 11.89 28.04 3.92
C PRO A 416 13.18 27.91 3.10
N ARG A 417 13.99 26.88 3.35
CA ARG A 417 15.23 26.59 2.62
C ARG A 417 14.96 26.26 1.16
N GLN A 418 14.02 25.36 0.89
CA GLN A 418 13.59 24.98 -0.46
C GLN A 418 12.99 26.17 -1.21
N PHE A 419 12.21 27.01 -0.53
CA PHE A 419 11.65 28.22 -1.11
C PHE A 419 12.75 29.22 -1.48
N GLN A 420 13.71 29.49 -0.59
CA GLN A 420 14.85 30.37 -0.85
C GLN A 420 15.75 29.84 -1.99
N ALA A 421 15.86 28.53 -2.14
CA ALA A 421 16.55 27.89 -3.26
C ALA A 421 15.80 28.00 -4.62
N GLY A 422 14.64 28.65 -4.65
CA GLY A 422 13.85 28.84 -5.86
C GLY A 422 12.99 27.66 -6.28
N LEU A 423 12.92 26.60 -5.48
CA LEU A 423 12.15 25.39 -5.81
C LEU A 423 10.62 25.62 -5.78
N GLY A 424 10.18 26.74 -5.22
CA GLY A 424 8.78 27.18 -5.26
C GLY A 424 8.28 27.70 -6.62
N ALA A 425 9.18 27.98 -7.57
CA ALA A 425 8.82 28.65 -8.83
C ALA A 425 7.83 27.89 -9.73
N LYS A 426 7.66 26.58 -9.53
CA LYS A 426 6.72 25.75 -10.27
C LYS A 426 5.26 25.88 -9.81
N TYR A 427 5.03 26.40 -8.60
CA TYR A 427 3.69 26.55 -8.05
C TYR A 427 3.08 27.88 -8.49
N ALA A 428 1.79 27.88 -8.81
CA ALA A 428 1.06 29.07 -9.20
C ALA A 428 0.93 30.05 -8.02
N GLU A 429 0.86 29.54 -6.81
CA GLU A 429 0.75 30.33 -5.59
C GLU A 429 1.41 29.63 -4.39
N ILE A 430 2.02 30.42 -3.52
CA ILE A 430 2.64 29.95 -2.28
C ILE A 430 1.90 30.58 -1.10
N ILE A 431 1.44 29.75 -0.19
CA ILE A 431 0.70 30.14 1.01
C ILE A 431 1.66 30.15 2.20
N ASP A 432 1.78 31.31 2.83
CA ASP A 432 2.36 31.44 4.17
C ASP A 432 1.22 31.37 5.19
N PRO A 433 1.10 30.28 5.99
CA PRO A 433 -0.06 30.06 6.86
C PRO A 433 -0.22 31.10 7.95
N GLU A 434 0.85 31.85 8.27
CA GLU A 434 0.81 32.97 9.24
C GLU A 434 0.19 34.24 8.66
N LYS A 435 0.19 34.40 7.32
CA LYS A 435 -0.25 35.64 6.64
C LYS A 435 -1.45 35.45 5.74
N THR A 436 -1.51 34.33 5.02
CA THR A 436 -2.51 34.11 3.98
C THR A 436 -3.10 32.72 4.12
N ARG A 437 -4.44 32.63 4.18
CA ARG A 437 -5.15 31.36 4.39
C ARG A 437 -6.01 30.91 3.21
N THR A 438 -6.21 31.77 2.20
CA THR A 438 -7.08 31.49 1.05
C THR A 438 -6.34 31.77 -0.25
N PRO A 439 -6.27 30.79 -1.16
CA PRO A 439 -5.70 31.00 -2.50
C PRO A 439 -6.53 32.01 -3.32
N MET A 440 -5.86 32.85 -4.11
CA MET A 440 -6.49 33.83 -4.97
C MET A 440 -6.37 33.51 -6.47
N LYS A 441 -5.37 32.71 -6.86
CA LYS A 441 -5.02 32.47 -8.26
C LYS A 441 -5.45 31.12 -8.79
N VAL A 442 -5.71 30.15 -7.92
CA VAL A 442 -6.03 28.78 -8.29
C VAL A 442 -7.46 28.41 -7.89
N ARG A 443 -8.02 27.42 -8.58
CA ARG A 443 -9.35 26.90 -8.29
C ARG A 443 -9.26 25.48 -7.72
N PRO A 444 -10.17 25.11 -6.81
CA PRO A 444 -10.22 23.76 -6.28
C PRO A 444 -10.70 22.76 -7.35
N MET A 445 -10.39 21.49 -7.13
CA MET A 445 -10.97 20.37 -7.86
C MET A 445 -12.48 20.24 -7.55
N PRO A 446 -13.26 19.59 -8.42
CA PRO A 446 -14.70 19.35 -8.16
C PRO A 446 -14.96 18.27 -7.09
N PHE A 447 -13.92 17.58 -6.65
CA PHE A 447 -13.96 16.53 -5.65
C PHE A 447 -13.55 17.13 -4.31
N THR A 448 -14.46 17.13 -3.33
CA THR A 448 -14.31 17.83 -2.05
C THR A 448 -14.85 16.98 -0.90
N ALA A 449 -14.46 17.28 0.32
CA ALA A 449 -15.01 16.62 1.50
C ALA A 449 -16.55 16.76 1.60
N GLU A 450 -17.12 17.90 1.13
CA GLU A 450 -18.56 18.12 1.09
C GLU A 450 -19.26 17.15 0.12
N THR A 451 -18.65 16.87 -1.02
CA THR A 451 -19.19 15.88 -1.98
C THR A 451 -19.02 14.44 -1.50
N GLY A 452 -18.18 14.21 -0.50
CA GLY A 452 -17.79 12.88 -0.01
C GLY A 452 -16.82 12.15 -0.94
N LEU A 453 -16.30 12.84 -1.97
CA LEU A 453 -15.26 12.34 -2.86
C LEU A 453 -13.96 13.08 -2.61
N LEU A 454 -12.91 12.35 -2.28
CA LEU A 454 -11.55 12.88 -2.14
C LEU A 454 -10.75 12.57 -3.39
N ALA A 455 -9.83 13.46 -3.79
CA ALA A 455 -9.04 13.22 -5.00
C ALA A 455 -7.63 13.80 -4.94
N THR A 456 -6.76 13.22 -5.77
CA THR A 456 -5.48 13.82 -6.20
C THR A 456 -5.52 14.07 -7.71
N ARG A 457 -4.79 15.08 -8.18
CA ARG A 457 -4.73 15.48 -9.57
C ARG A 457 -3.35 15.22 -10.18
N TRP A 458 -3.35 14.72 -11.41
CA TRP A 458 -2.16 14.29 -12.13
C TRP A 458 -2.22 14.74 -13.59
N LYS A 459 -1.05 14.90 -14.22
CA LYS A 459 -0.92 15.29 -15.64
C LYS A 459 -0.01 14.33 -16.40
N LYS A 460 -0.38 14.06 -17.64
CA LYS A 460 0.45 13.37 -18.63
C LYS A 460 0.06 13.79 -20.05
N ASP A 461 1.04 14.16 -20.85
CA ASP A 461 0.88 14.47 -22.29
C ASP A 461 -0.26 15.48 -22.60
N GLY A 462 -0.50 16.41 -21.70
CA GLY A 462 -1.57 17.41 -21.78
C GLY A 462 -2.93 16.96 -21.25
N GLU A 463 -3.08 15.70 -20.89
CA GLU A 463 -4.27 15.17 -20.24
C GLU A 463 -4.25 15.42 -18.73
N THR A 464 -5.41 15.69 -18.15
CA THR A 464 -5.61 15.79 -16.70
C THR A 464 -6.36 14.58 -16.19
N GLY A 465 -5.81 13.92 -15.22
CA GLY A 465 -6.41 12.77 -14.55
C GLY A 465 -6.57 13.00 -13.04
N TYR A 466 -7.56 12.34 -12.48
CA TYR A 466 -7.83 12.35 -11.03
C TYR A 466 -7.94 10.93 -10.53
N PHE A 467 -7.27 10.65 -9.42
CA PHE A 467 -7.58 9.49 -8.59
C PHE A 467 -8.64 9.91 -7.59
N VAL A 468 -9.80 9.30 -7.66
CA VAL A 468 -10.98 9.68 -6.86
C VAL A 468 -11.36 8.54 -5.94
N VAL A 469 -11.56 8.84 -4.66
CA VAL A 469 -11.98 7.88 -3.62
C VAL A 469 -13.32 8.32 -3.04
N ASN A 470 -14.27 7.38 -2.95
CA ASN A 470 -15.51 7.60 -2.24
C ASN A 470 -15.34 7.28 -0.74
N ASP A 471 -15.08 8.31 0.07
CA ASP A 471 -14.95 8.17 1.53
C ASP A 471 -16.30 8.35 2.27
N SER A 472 -17.40 8.50 1.52
CA SER A 472 -18.76 8.60 2.07
C SER A 472 -19.39 7.23 2.31
N LYS A 473 -20.58 7.23 2.91
CA LYS A 473 -21.39 6.01 3.15
C LYS A 473 -22.42 5.74 2.04
N THR A 474 -22.45 6.57 1.02
CA THR A 474 -23.45 6.49 -0.07
C THR A 474 -22.76 6.38 -1.42
N THR A 475 -23.39 5.70 -2.35
CA THR A 475 -22.96 5.66 -3.76
C THR A 475 -22.97 7.07 -4.34
N LYS A 476 -21.89 7.46 -4.99
CA LYS A 476 -21.74 8.75 -5.66
C LYS A 476 -21.77 8.59 -7.16
N THR A 477 -22.23 9.63 -7.86
CA THR A 477 -22.21 9.71 -9.32
C THR A 477 -21.24 10.79 -9.76
N ILE A 478 -20.31 10.44 -10.66
CA ILE A 478 -19.41 11.37 -11.34
C ILE A 478 -19.93 11.54 -12.76
N ARG A 479 -20.13 12.79 -13.20
CA ARG A 479 -20.62 13.18 -14.54
C ARG A 479 -19.73 14.25 -15.12
N ALA A 480 -19.67 14.31 -16.45
CA ALA A 480 -19.07 15.44 -17.16
C ALA A 480 -19.95 15.82 -18.36
N ALA A 481 -19.80 17.07 -18.85
CA ALA A 481 -20.53 17.56 -20.02
C ALA A 481 -20.08 16.86 -21.33
N LYS A 482 -18.85 16.35 -21.35
CA LYS A 482 -18.30 15.51 -22.42
C LYS A 482 -18.01 14.13 -21.85
N SER A 483 -17.83 13.13 -22.72
CA SER A 483 -17.31 11.82 -22.29
C SER A 483 -15.93 11.97 -21.67
N PHE A 484 -15.64 11.11 -20.72
CA PHE A 484 -14.35 10.98 -20.03
C PHE A 484 -13.96 9.52 -19.91
N VAL A 485 -12.67 9.25 -19.72
CA VAL A 485 -12.20 7.88 -19.49
C VAL A 485 -12.25 7.57 -18.01
N ALA A 486 -12.91 6.47 -17.66
CA ALA A 486 -12.94 5.89 -16.33
C ALA A 486 -12.10 4.60 -16.32
N MET A 487 -11.08 4.54 -15.45
CA MET A 487 -10.22 3.36 -15.27
C MET A 487 -10.39 2.82 -13.86
N ASN A 488 -10.91 1.60 -13.76
CA ASN A 488 -11.19 0.97 -12.47
C ASN A 488 -9.99 0.11 -12.02
N PRO A 489 -9.26 0.49 -10.96
CA PRO A 489 -8.11 -0.28 -10.53
C PRO A 489 -8.47 -1.61 -9.85
N LEU A 490 -9.72 -1.81 -9.37
CA LEU A 490 -10.15 -3.07 -8.74
C LEU A 490 -10.19 -4.23 -9.74
N ASP A 491 -10.73 -3.99 -10.93
CA ASP A 491 -10.91 -5.04 -11.95
C ASP A 491 -10.14 -4.79 -13.25
N GLY A 492 -9.49 -3.64 -13.37
CA GLY A 492 -8.69 -3.26 -14.54
C GLY A 492 -9.50 -2.76 -15.72
N THR A 493 -10.82 -2.60 -15.60
CA THR A 493 -11.67 -2.11 -16.71
C THR A 493 -11.37 -0.66 -17.06
N ILE A 494 -11.43 -0.35 -18.36
CA ILE A 494 -11.31 1.00 -18.91
C ILE A 494 -12.53 1.24 -19.78
N ALA A 495 -13.22 2.37 -19.57
CA ALA A 495 -14.41 2.73 -20.31
C ALA A 495 -14.48 4.22 -20.58
N GLU A 496 -14.92 4.61 -21.78
CA GLU A 496 -15.31 5.97 -22.09
C GLU A 496 -16.80 6.14 -21.76
N VAL A 497 -17.12 7.07 -20.85
CA VAL A 497 -18.46 7.25 -20.29
C VAL A 497 -18.81 8.74 -20.12
N ALA A 498 -20.10 9.07 -20.12
CA ALA A 498 -20.59 10.41 -19.75
C ALA A 498 -20.89 10.50 -18.23
N ALA A 499 -21.10 9.36 -17.59
CA ALA A 499 -21.34 9.25 -16.16
C ALA A 499 -20.90 7.89 -15.65
N THR A 500 -20.46 7.83 -14.40
CA THR A 500 -20.14 6.58 -13.69
C THR A 500 -20.56 6.67 -12.24
N THR A 501 -20.73 5.52 -11.59
CA THR A 501 -21.01 5.41 -10.15
C THR A 501 -19.76 4.94 -9.41
N LEU A 502 -19.62 5.40 -8.17
CA LEU A 502 -18.56 4.99 -7.27
C LEU A 502 -19.16 4.59 -5.92
N GLU A 503 -19.07 3.32 -5.59
CA GLU A 503 -19.57 2.75 -4.33
C GLU A 503 -18.75 3.22 -3.12
N PRO A 504 -19.30 3.18 -1.90
CA PRO A 504 -18.56 3.50 -0.68
C PRO A 504 -17.26 2.72 -0.55
N GLY A 505 -16.14 3.42 -0.33
CA GLY A 505 -14.81 2.83 -0.21
C GLY A 505 -14.19 2.35 -1.50
N HIS A 506 -14.82 2.57 -2.64
CA HIS A 506 -14.22 2.32 -3.95
C HIS A 506 -13.43 3.55 -4.42
N SER A 507 -12.53 3.31 -5.36
CA SER A 507 -11.71 4.32 -6.01
C SER A 507 -11.68 4.14 -7.52
N LEU A 508 -11.44 5.22 -8.24
CA LEU A 508 -11.49 5.27 -9.70
C LEU A 508 -10.51 6.32 -10.22
N PHE A 509 -9.86 6.05 -11.32
CA PHE A 509 -9.21 7.09 -12.11
C PHE A 509 -10.19 7.64 -13.13
N VAL A 510 -10.34 8.98 -13.18
CA VAL A 510 -11.13 9.68 -14.19
C VAL A 510 -10.24 10.66 -14.95
N ILE A 511 -10.24 10.57 -16.26
CA ILE A 511 -9.37 11.39 -17.14
C ILE A 511 -10.27 12.24 -18.03
N GLY A 512 -10.13 13.56 -17.91
CA GLY A 512 -10.96 14.55 -18.57
C GLY A 512 -11.16 15.78 -17.72
N GLU A 513 -12.17 16.59 -18.10
CA GLU A 513 -12.47 17.88 -17.48
C GLU A 513 -13.97 18.10 -17.26
N GLY A 514 -14.30 19.13 -16.45
CA GLY A 514 -15.68 19.58 -16.28
C GLY A 514 -16.55 18.61 -15.49
N PHE A 515 -15.97 17.94 -14.51
CA PHE A 515 -16.67 16.98 -13.65
C PHE A 515 -17.66 17.66 -12.70
N ALA A 516 -18.78 16.98 -12.46
CA ALA A 516 -19.75 17.28 -11.43
C ALA A 516 -20.08 16.01 -10.64
N VAL A 517 -20.32 16.18 -9.35
CA VAL A 517 -20.63 15.10 -8.41
C VAL A 517 -22.09 15.18 -7.98
N GLY A 518 -22.75 14.03 -7.86
CA GLY A 518 -24.13 13.91 -7.34
C GLY A 518 -24.28 12.63 -6.52
N ASP A 519 -25.37 12.58 -5.76
CA ASP A 519 -25.78 11.39 -5.02
C ASP A 519 -26.59 10.42 -5.91
N GLY A 520 -26.49 9.13 -5.59
CA GLY A 520 -27.29 8.09 -6.21
C GLY A 520 -26.66 7.41 -7.42
N VAL A 521 -27.42 6.49 -8.02
CA VAL A 521 -26.96 5.66 -9.14
C VAL A 521 -27.15 6.40 -10.46
N ALA A 522 -26.10 6.44 -11.30
CA ALA A 522 -26.22 6.96 -12.66
C ALA A 522 -27.18 6.06 -13.47
N VAL A 523 -28.11 6.69 -14.19
CA VAL A 523 -28.86 5.98 -15.23
C VAL A 523 -27.85 5.63 -16.32
N THR A 524 -27.51 4.37 -16.45
CA THR A 524 -26.48 3.86 -17.35
C THR A 524 -26.89 4.14 -18.80
N LEU A 525 -26.15 5.01 -19.49
CA LEU A 525 -26.16 5.01 -20.95
C LEU A 525 -25.30 3.82 -21.44
N PRO A 526 -25.62 3.20 -22.57
CA PRO A 526 -24.99 1.97 -23.03
C PRO A 526 -23.47 2.15 -23.18
N ARG A 527 -22.70 1.21 -22.63
CA ARG A 527 -21.25 1.12 -22.74
C ARG A 527 -20.85 0.95 -24.20
N ARG A 528 -19.86 1.73 -24.64
CA ARG A 528 -19.06 1.41 -25.81
C ARG A 528 -17.75 0.80 -25.30
N GLU A 529 -17.63 -0.49 -25.38
CA GLU A 529 -16.33 -1.16 -25.18
C GLU A 529 -15.40 -0.73 -26.31
N VAL A 530 -14.25 -0.21 -25.97
CA VAL A 530 -13.19 0.07 -26.95
C VAL A 530 -12.41 -1.21 -27.12
N THR A 531 -12.84 -2.04 -28.07
CA THR A 531 -12.03 -3.14 -28.60
C THR A 531 -11.02 -2.54 -29.60
N PRO A 532 -9.74 -2.90 -29.60
CA PRO A 532 -8.79 -2.41 -30.58
C PRO A 532 -9.20 -2.87 -31.99
N GLY A 533 -9.54 -1.92 -32.84
CA GLY A 533 -9.64 -2.08 -34.30
C GLY A 533 -10.98 -2.51 -34.87
N THR A 534 -11.98 -1.60 -34.92
CA THR A 534 -12.96 -1.58 -36.02
C THR A 534 -13.59 -0.18 -36.13
N THR A 535 -13.32 0.47 -37.24
CA THR A 535 -14.06 1.65 -37.71
C THR A 535 -15.37 1.21 -38.35
N ALA A 536 -16.51 1.59 -37.84
CA ALA A 536 -17.77 1.56 -38.59
C ALA A 536 -18.72 2.65 -38.10
N GLY A 537 -19.04 3.57 -38.98
CA GLY A 537 -20.14 4.53 -38.83
C GLY A 537 -21.49 3.82 -38.86
N GLY A 538 -22.33 4.10 -37.87
CA GLY A 538 -23.69 3.57 -37.78
C GLY A 538 -24.62 4.52 -37.05
N LYS A 539 -25.78 4.81 -37.67
CA LYS A 539 -26.87 5.68 -37.20
C LYS A 539 -27.35 5.31 -35.79
N VAL A 540 -27.65 6.34 -35.01
CA VAL A 540 -28.28 6.24 -33.67
C VAL A 540 -29.69 5.66 -33.84
N PRO A 541 -30.03 4.53 -33.21
CA PRO A 541 -31.41 4.07 -33.07
C PRO A 541 -32.07 4.68 -31.84
N GLY A 542 -33.37 4.90 -31.92
CA GLY A 542 -34.19 5.56 -30.93
C GLY A 542 -34.22 4.84 -29.56
N VAL A 543 -34.62 5.62 -28.56
CA VAL A 543 -34.78 5.27 -27.14
C VAL A 543 -35.57 3.97 -26.97
N PRO A 544 -35.03 2.92 -26.35
CA PRO A 544 -35.85 1.73 -26.02
C PRO A 544 -36.69 2.01 -24.77
N SER A 545 -37.90 1.53 -24.82
CA SER A 545 -38.84 1.46 -23.71
C SER A 545 -38.24 0.75 -22.49
N ARG A 546 -38.67 1.15 -21.27
CA ARG A 546 -38.34 0.53 -19.97
C ARG A 546 -38.54 -0.98 -20.05
N ARG A 547 -37.47 -1.72 -20.18
CA ARG A 547 -37.46 -3.18 -19.95
C ARG A 547 -37.21 -3.40 -18.46
N GLY A 548 -37.90 -4.38 -17.86
CA GLY A 548 -37.81 -4.71 -16.45
C GLY A 548 -36.43 -5.33 -16.13
N THR A 549 -35.92 -5.11 -14.92
CA THR A 549 -34.80 -5.88 -14.40
C THR A 549 -35.32 -7.12 -13.73
N VAL A 550 -34.89 -8.29 -14.18
CA VAL A 550 -35.17 -9.56 -13.51
C VAL A 550 -34.09 -9.82 -12.46
N THR A 551 -34.55 -10.14 -11.25
CA THR A 551 -33.66 -10.60 -10.17
C THR A 551 -34.15 -11.99 -9.78
N ALA A 552 -33.31 -13.00 -9.96
CA ALA A 552 -33.58 -14.37 -9.52
C ALA A 552 -32.67 -14.69 -8.33
N THR A 553 -33.26 -14.96 -7.17
CA THR A 553 -32.51 -15.49 -6.02
C THR A 553 -32.26 -16.98 -6.27
N LEU A 554 -31.03 -17.41 -5.98
CA LEU A 554 -30.67 -18.82 -6.08
C LEU A 554 -31.05 -19.54 -4.78
N ASP A 555 -32.33 -19.95 -4.67
CA ASP A 555 -32.81 -20.81 -3.59
C ASP A 555 -32.45 -22.28 -3.94
N ALA A 556 -31.18 -22.62 -3.76
CA ALA A 556 -30.62 -23.90 -4.15
C ALA A 556 -29.94 -24.58 -2.97
N SER A 557 -29.86 -25.90 -3.00
CA SER A 557 -28.96 -26.62 -2.09
C SER A 557 -27.49 -26.40 -2.51
N TRP A 558 -26.63 -26.34 -1.52
CA TRP A 558 -25.23 -26.10 -1.72
C TRP A 558 -24.39 -27.26 -1.19
N ARG A 559 -23.49 -27.78 -1.98
CA ARG A 559 -22.48 -28.70 -1.51
C ARG A 559 -21.28 -27.89 -0.99
N LEU A 560 -20.95 -28.06 0.28
CA LEU A 560 -19.82 -27.40 0.93
C LEU A 560 -18.68 -28.38 1.11
N THR A 561 -17.49 -28.04 0.57
CA THR A 561 -16.28 -28.85 0.66
C THR A 561 -15.08 -28.02 1.11
N PRO A 562 -14.16 -28.58 1.95
CA PRO A 562 -12.96 -27.86 2.33
C PRO A 562 -11.95 -27.85 1.19
N VAL A 563 -11.22 -26.70 1.07
CA VAL A 563 -10.14 -26.52 0.11
C VAL A 563 -8.80 -26.52 0.84
N VAL A 564 -8.64 -25.61 1.81
CA VAL A 564 -7.41 -25.47 2.61
C VAL A 564 -7.74 -24.75 3.91
N GLY A 565 -6.98 -25.02 4.97
CA GLY A 565 -7.16 -24.33 6.24
C GLY A 565 -6.84 -25.21 7.46
N GLY A 566 -7.37 -24.79 8.62
CA GLY A 566 -7.19 -25.51 9.89
C GLY A 566 -7.96 -24.86 11.04
N PRO A 567 -7.86 -25.43 12.26
CA PRO A 567 -6.90 -26.48 12.70
C PRO A 567 -7.14 -27.84 12.07
N THR A 568 -8.38 -28.20 11.77
CA THR A 568 -8.80 -29.39 11.05
C THR A 568 -9.68 -28.98 9.85
N LEU A 569 -9.67 -29.77 8.80
CA LEU A 569 -10.59 -29.53 7.68
C LEU A 569 -11.99 -30.07 8.07
N PRO A 570 -13.05 -29.25 7.97
CA PRO A 570 -14.41 -29.72 8.24
C PRO A 570 -14.85 -30.77 7.20
N ALA A 571 -15.68 -31.72 7.62
CA ALA A 571 -16.23 -32.72 6.69
C ALA A 571 -17.12 -32.07 5.62
N PRO A 572 -17.10 -32.58 4.37
CA PRO A 572 -18.03 -32.15 3.35
C PRO A 572 -19.49 -32.32 3.80
N ARG A 573 -20.37 -31.39 3.39
CA ARG A 573 -21.78 -31.39 3.77
C ARG A 573 -22.67 -30.76 2.72
N GLU A 574 -23.95 -31.14 2.75
CA GLU A 574 -24.99 -30.47 1.99
C GLU A 574 -25.67 -29.43 2.89
N LEU A 575 -25.91 -28.24 2.33
CA LEU A 575 -26.59 -27.13 2.99
C LEU A 575 -27.88 -26.84 2.23
N THR A 576 -29.00 -26.75 2.94
CA THR A 576 -30.30 -26.30 2.38
C THR A 576 -30.43 -24.78 2.43
N GLU A 577 -29.60 -24.10 3.23
CA GLU A 577 -29.52 -22.65 3.34
C GLU A 577 -28.09 -22.24 3.61
N LEU A 578 -27.73 -21.01 3.26
CA LEU A 578 -26.43 -20.44 3.56
C LEU A 578 -26.33 -20.08 5.05
N VAL A 579 -25.29 -20.59 5.72
CA VAL A 579 -25.11 -20.42 7.15
C VAL A 579 -23.71 -19.92 7.48
N ASP A 580 -23.59 -19.21 8.60
CA ASP A 580 -22.31 -18.85 9.18
C ASP A 580 -21.55 -20.11 9.60
N TRP A 581 -20.26 -20.22 9.25
CA TRP A 581 -19.43 -21.39 9.59
C TRP A 581 -19.33 -21.65 11.08
N ARG A 582 -19.49 -20.62 11.92
CA ARG A 582 -19.51 -20.77 13.39
C ARG A 582 -20.59 -21.73 13.88
N THR A 583 -21.64 -21.96 13.10
CA THR A 583 -22.69 -22.91 13.45
C THR A 583 -22.24 -24.37 13.43
N PHE A 584 -21.13 -24.65 12.77
CA PHE A 584 -20.61 -26.01 12.67
C PHE A 584 -19.10 -26.14 12.99
N ASP A 585 -18.32 -25.07 12.86
CA ASP A 585 -16.91 -25.00 13.24
C ASP A 585 -16.50 -23.55 13.48
N GLU A 586 -16.51 -23.13 14.75
CA GLU A 586 -16.13 -21.78 15.15
C GLU A 586 -14.62 -21.53 15.15
N HIS A 587 -13.82 -22.56 14.90
CA HIS A 587 -12.36 -22.52 14.96
C HIS A 587 -11.72 -22.52 13.57
N PHE A 588 -12.47 -22.89 12.56
CA PHE A 588 -11.92 -23.01 11.21
C PHE A 588 -11.48 -21.68 10.63
N SER A 589 -10.27 -21.65 10.12
CA SER A 589 -9.74 -20.55 9.29
C SER A 589 -9.14 -21.13 8.01
N GLY A 590 -9.57 -20.60 6.86
CA GLY A 590 -9.17 -21.11 5.56
C GLY A 590 -10.21 -20.87 4.48
N THR A 591 -10.22 -21.74 3.49
CA THR A 591 -11.11 -21.64 2.32
C THR A 591 -12.04 -22.84 2.24
N LEU A 592 -13.34 -22.57 2.12
CA LEU A 592 -14.35 -23.58 1.77
C LEU A 592 -14.96 -23.24 0.40
N ARG A 593 -15.33 -24.30 -0.33
CA ARG A 593 -15.94 -24.23 -1.65
C ARG A 593 -17.41 -24.58 -1.56
N TYR A 594 -18.25 -23.71 -2.09
CA TYR A 594 -19.67 -23.89 -2.31
C TYR A 594 -19.91 -24.23 -3.77
N GLU A 595 -20.66 -25.31 -4.01
CA GLU A 595 -21.03 -25.75 -5.35
C GLU A 595 -22.56 -25.89 -5.42
N THR A 596 -23.17 -25.34 -6.48
CA THR A 596 -24.59 -25.48 -6.74
C THR A 596 -24.90 -25.51 -8.23
N LYS A 597 -26.09 -26.01 -8.59
CA LYS A 597 -26.62 -25.90 -9.95
C LYS A 597 -27.94 -25.15 -9.93
N PHE A 598 -28.14 -24.33 -10.94
CA PHE A 598 -29.37 -23.61 -11.16
C PHE A 598 -29.78 -23.66 -12.63
N THR A 599 -31.09 -23.67 -12.90
CA THR A 599 -31.60 -23.80 -14.25
C THR A 599 -32.11 -22.46 -14.77
N LEU A 600 -31.73 -22.08 -15.96
CA LEU A 600 -32.30 -20.96 -16.71
C LEU A 600 -33.16 -21.47 -17.84
N HIS A 601 -34.41 -21.01 -17.89
CA HIS A 601 -35.32 -21.39 -18.99
C HIS A 601 -34.90 -20.79 -20.32
N SER A 602 -34.31 -19.61 -20.31
CA SER A 602 -33.71 -18.93 -21.47
C SER A 602 -32.43 -18.18 -21.03
N PRO A 603 -31.38 -18.18 -21.84
CA PRO A 603 -30.21 -17.32 -21.55
C PRO A 603 -30.66 -15.85 -21.65
N PRO A 604 -30.01 -14.92 -20.88
CA PRO A 604 -30.27 -13.50 -21.01
C PRO A 604 -30.09 -13.03 -22.47
N PRO A 605 -30.90 -12.06 -22.94
CA PRO A 605 -30.76 -11.53 -24.31
C PRO A 605 -29.36 -10.97 -24.60
N PRO A 606 -28.83 -11.07 -25.86
CA PRO A 606 -27.46 -10.70 -26.22
C PRO A 606 -27.04 -9.26 -25.94
N SER A 607 -27.96 -8.37 -25.68
CA SER A 607 -27.70 -6.94 -25.40
C SER A 607 -27.75 -6.59 -23.93
N THR A 608 -27.87 -7.57 -23.02
CA THR A 608 -28.09 -7.32 -21.59
C THR A 608 -26.86 -7.61 -20.76
N SER A 609 -26.52 -6.70 -19.85
CA SER A 609 -25.50 -6.97 -18.83
C SER A 609 -26.09 -7.88 -17.76
N THR A 610 -25.46 -9.03 -17.55
CA THR A 610 -25.80 -9.95 -16.47
C THR A 610 -24.83 -9.78 -15.32
N SER A 611 -25.32 -9.79 -14.10
CA SER A 611 -24.49 -9.74 -12.90
C SER A 611 -24.90 -10.80 -11.89
N LEU A 612 -23.92 -11.39 -11.24
CA LEU A 612 -24.04 -12.28 -10.09
C LEU A 612 -23.68 -11.50 -8.84
N ASN A 613 -24.58 -11.40 -7.87
CA ASN A 613 -24.35 -10.77 -6.59
C ASN A 613 -24.43 -11.83 -5.49
N LEU A 614 -23.40 -11.92 -4.66
CA LEU A 614 -23.30 -12.92 -3.60
C LEU A 614 -23.94 -12.46 -2.28
N GLY A 615 -24.42 -11.22 -2.21
CA GLY A 615 -24.89 -10.64 -0.95
C GLY A 615 -23.73 -10.43 0.04
N GLU A 616 -23.88 -10.95 1.25
CA GLU A 616 -22.85 -10.85 2.29
C GLU A 616 -21.86 -12.02 2.22
N VAL A 617 -20.57 -11.69 2.27
CA VAL A 617 -19.46 -12.64 2.29
C VAL A 617 -18.47 -12.23 3.38
N ALA A 618 -17.96 -13.19 4.12
CA ALA A 618 -16.93 -13.00 5.14
C ALA A 618 -15.74 -13.95 4.89
N GLU A 619 -14.65 -13.52 4.18
CA GLU A 619 -14.28 -12.15 3.77
C GLU A 619 -14.06 -12.03 2.26
N ILE A 620 -13.47 -13.06 1.61
CA ILE A 620 -13.05 -13.02 0.21
C ILE A 620 -13.83 -14.07 -0.57
N ALA A 621 -14.31 -13.72 -1.75
CA ALA A 621 -14.95 -14.66 -2.66
C ALA A 621 -14.22 -14.75 -3.99
N HIS A 622 -13.92 -15.98 -4.43
CA HIS A 622 -13.48 -16.31 -5.78
C HIS A 622 -14.56 -17.14 -6.47
N VAL A 623 -14.95 -16.76 -7.69
CA VAL A 623 -16.13 -17.31 -8.33
C VAL A 623 -15.82 -17.91 -9.69
N TYR A 624 -16.42 -19.09 -9.95
CA TYR A 624 -16.44 -19.74 -11.24
C TYR A 624 -17.89 -20.02 -11.66
N LEU A 625 -18.20 -19.78 -12.92
CA LEU A 625 -19.49 -20.11 -13.51
C LEU A 625 -19.27 -20.96 -14.77
N ASN A 626 -19.85 -22.14 -14.79
CA ASN A 626 -19.68 -23.12 -15.88
C ASN A 626 -18.20 -23.42 -16.20
N GLY A 627 -17.34 -23.39 -15.18
CA GLY A 627 -15.89 -23.59 -15.30
C GLY A 627 -15.10 -22.36 -15.73
N HIS A 628 -15.75 -21.23 -16.00
CA HIS A 628 -15.10 -19.97 -16.32
C HIS A 628 -14.81 -19.17 -15.04
N ASP A 629 -13.59 -18.70 -14.90
CA ASP A 629 -13.15 -17.87 -13.79
C ASP A 629 -13.70 -16.44 -13.91
N LEU A 630 -14.52 -16.00 -12.95
CA LEU A 630 -15.06 -14.64 -12.85
C LEU A 630 -14.18 -13.73 -11.96
N GLY A 631 -13.13 -14.30 -11.37
CA GLY A 631 -12.16 -13.59 -10.53
C GLY A 631 -12.54 -13.48 -9.06
N THR A 632 -11.80 -12.65 -8.35
CA THR A 632 -11.89 -12.47 -6.89
C THR A 632 -12.52 -11.14 -6.54
N ARG A 633 -13.33 -11.12 -5.47
CA ARG A 633 -13.79 -9.92 -4.76
C ARG A 633 -13.42 -10.02 -3.29
N PHE A 634 -12.78 -8.99 -2.77
CA PHE A 634 -12.30 -8.91 -1.39
C PHE A 634 -12.95 -7.76 -0.60
N MET A 635 -13.96 -7.12 -1.18
CA MET A 635 -14.76 -6.06 -0.57
C MET A 635 -16.15 -5.97 -1.20
N PRO A 636 -17.16 -5.46 -0.47
CA PRO A 636 -18.49 -5.23 -1.03
C PRO A 636 -18.48 -4.10 -2.09
N PRO A 637 -19.44 -4.14 -3.05
CA PRO A 637 -20.39 -5.23 -3.26
C PRO A 637 -19.72 -6.44 -3.92
N TYR A 638 -20.06 -7.64 -3.41
CA TYR A 638 -19.56 -8.90 -3.99
C TYR A 638 -20.34 -9.22 -5.27
N THR A 639 -20.15 -8.39 -6.28
CA THR A 639 -20.86 -8.46 -7.56
C THR A 639 -19.88 -8.74 -8.69
N PHE A 640 -20.22 -9.71 -9.53
CA PHE A 640 -19.44 -10.16 -10.67
C PHE A 640 -20.22 -9.89 -11.95
N THR A 641 -19.56 -9.31 -12.95
CA THR A 641 -20.11 -9.24 -14.31
C THR A 641 -20.02 -10.63 -14.92
N VAL A 642 -21.12 -11.13 -15.44
CA VAL A 642 -21.16 -12.44 -16.09
C VAL A 642 -21.16 -12.24 -17.59
N PRO A 643 -20.10 -12.71 -18.31
CA PRO A 643 -20.09 -12.74 -19.77
C PRO A 643 -21.25 -13.62 -20.27
N GLN A 644 -21.98 -13.13 -21.25
CA GLN A 644 -23.20 -13.80 -21.70
C GLN A 644 -22.91 -15.17 -22.34
N GLU A 645 -21.82 -15.30 -23.04
CA GLU A 645 -21.39 -16.50 -23.73
C GLU A 645 -21.14 -17.70 -22.83
N ILE A 646 -20.96 -17.46 -21.51
CA ILE A 646 -20.77 -18.53 -20.53
C ILE A 646 -22.10 -19.01 -19.89
N MET A 647 -23.19 -18.25 -20.05
CA MET A 647 -24.53 -18.62 -19.54
C MET A 647 -25.19 -19.60 -20.48
N LYS A 648 -25.74 -20.67 -19.93
CA LYS A 648 -26.41 -21.75 -20.68
C LYS A 648 -27.93 -21.71 -20.48
N SER A 649 -28.66 -22.05 -21.53
CA SER A 649 -30.06 -22.52 -21.37
C SER A 649 -30.03 -23.88 -20.72
N GLY A 650 -30.88 -24.10 -19.69
CA GLY A 650 -30.80 -25.28 -18.85
C GLY A 650 -29.86 -25.09 -17.66
N ASP A 651 -29.17 -26.15 -17.29
CA ASP A 651 -28.36 -26.18 -16.05
C ASP A 651 -27.04 -25.41 -16.18
N ASN A 652 -26.80 -24.54 -15.20
CA ASN A 652 -25.58 -23.80 -15.00
C ASN A 652 -24.96 -24.23 -13.67
N GLU A 653 -23.66 -24.40 -13.63
CA GLU A 653 -22.88 -24.77 -12.46
C GLU A 653 -22.18 -23.57 -11.88
N LEU A 654 -22.44 -23.23 -10.61
CA LEU A 654 -21.83 -22.14 -9.88
C LEU A 654 -20.94 -22.69 -8.77
N VAL A 655 -19.69 -22.24 -8.76
CA VAL A 655 -18.69 -22.55 -7.74
C VAL A 655 -18.22 -21.25 -7.10
N ILE A 656 -18.28 -21.17 -5.76
CA ILE A 656 -17.84 -20.03 -4.99
C ILE A 656 -16.87 -20.52 -3.92
N GLU A 657 -15.63 -20.07 -3.97
CA GLU A 657 -14.66 -20.31 -2.90
C GLU A 657 -14.65 -19.09 -1.98
N VAL A 658 -14.87 -19.31 -0.69
CA VAL A 658 -14.85 -18.26 0.31
C VAL A 658 -13.70 -18.50 1.27
N THR A 659 -12.91 -17.45 1.51
CA THR A 659 -11.79 -17.45 2.45
C THR A 659 -12.09 -16.50 3.60
N ASN A 660 -12.01 -17.00 4.84
CA ASN A 660 -12.17 -16.20 6.05
C ASN A 660 -10.81 -15.79 6.65
N LEU A 661 -10.85 -15.08 7.78
CA LEU A 661 -9.66 -14.60 8.50
C LEU A 661 -9.02 -15.68 9.38
N GLY A 662 -7.74 -15.49 9.72
CA GLY A 662 -6.95 -16.40 10.54
C GLY A 662 -7.27 -16.39 12.05
N ALA A 663 -7.97 -15.36 12.52
CA ALA A 663 -8.21 -15.12 13.95
C ALA A 663 -8.92 -16.28 14.67
N ASN A 664 -9.88 -16.95 14.03
CA ASN A 664 -10.60 -18.08 14.63
C ASN A 664 -9.65 -19.23 14.96
N ARG A 665 -8.71 -19.53 14.08
CA ARG A 665 -7.68 -20.55 14.32
C ARG A 665 -6.65 -20.12 15.36
N LEU A 666 -6.30 -18.83 15.40
CA LEU A 666 -5.39 -18.31 16.42
C LEU A 666 -6.02 -18.42 17.81
N ARG A 667 -7.32 -18.08 17.92
CA ARG A 667 -8.10 -18.32 19.13
C ARG A 667 -8.05 -19.80 19.57
N TRP A 668 -8.25 -20.72 18.64
CA TRP A 668 -8.18 -22.15 18.93
C TRP A 668 -6.80 -22.58 19.44
N ASN A 669 -5.72 -22.06 18.85
CA ASN A 669 -4.35 -22.35 19.32
C ASN A 669 -4.16 -22.00 20.79
N ASP A 670 -4.62 -20.81 21.20
CA ASP A 670 -4.49 -20.35 22.59
C ASP A 670 -5.43 -21.11 23.54
N LEU A 671 -6.65 -21.45 23.12
CA LEU A 671 -7.58 -22.27 23.90
C LEU A 671 -7.05 -23.68 24.16
N THR A 672 -6.31 -24.24 23.22
CA THR A 672 -5.81 -25.62 23.30
C THR A 672 -4.35 -25.73 23.74
N GLY A 673 -3.71 -24.58 24.03
CA GLY A 673 -2.33 -24.53 24.51
C GLY A 673 -1.29 -24.87 23.44
N VAL A 674 -1.58 -24.66 22.16
CA VAL A 674 -0.58 -24.81 21.09
C VAL A 674 0.52 -23.78 21.30
N ASN A 675 1.76 -24.24 21.41
CA ASN A 675 2.90 -23.37 21.59
C ASN A 675 3.35 -22.76 20.26
N TRP A 676 2.74 -21.65 19.87
CA TRP A 676 3.08 -20.89 18.65
C TRP A 676 3.89 -19.62 18.93
N LYS A 677 3.89 -19.14 20.20
CA LYS A 677 4.56 -17.90 20.63
C LYS A 677 6.03 -18.19 20.91
N TYR A 678 6.83 -18.26 19.86
CA TYR A 678 8.25 -18.62 19.97
C TYR A 678 9.10 -17.63 20.75
N PHE A 679 8.68 -16.37 20.80
CA PHE A 679 9.38 -15.30 21.49
C PHE A 679 8.61 -14.90 22.75
N THR A 680 9.35 -14.47 23.79
CA THR A 680 8.74 -13.99 25.04
C THR A 680 8.55 -12.48 25.06
N ASP A 681 9.16 -11.78 24.12
CA ASP A 681 9.01 -10.34 23.96
C ASP A 681 7.66 -10.02 23.30
N ILE A 682 6.91 -9.10 23.92
CA ILE A 682 5.61 -8.67 23.41
C ILE A 682 5.69 -8.01 22.04
N ASN A 683 6.81 -7.36 21.73
CA ASN A 683 7.03 -6.77 20.41
C ASN A 683 7.17 -7.82 19.30
N MET A 684 7.32 -9.09 19.61
CA MET A 684 7.41 -10.17 18.63
C MET A 684 6.12 -10.96 18.48
N VAL A 685 5.32 -11.08 19.55
CA VAL A 685 4.12 -11.93 19.56
C VAL A 685 2.81 -11.16 19.61
N GLY A 686 2.87 -9.83 19.58
CA GLY A 686 1.70 -8.97 19.66
C GLY A 686 1.29 -8.60 21.08
N ILE A 687 0.50 -7.55 21.18
CA ILE A 687 0.06 -6.92 22.40
C ILE A 687 -1.46 -7.12 22.55
N ASP A 688 -1.92 -7.41 23.77
CA ASP A 688 -3.35 -7.55 24.04
C ASP A 688 -4.02 -6.17 24.22
N PHE A 689 -4.45 -5.59 23.11
CA PHE A 689 -5.21 -4.34 23.12
C PHE A 689 -6.71 -4.53 23.37
N GLU A 690 -7.27 -5.64 22.94
CA GLU A 690 -8.71 -5.92 23.07
C GLU A 690 -9.14 -5.96 24.54
N HIS A 691 -8.28 -6.47 25.41
CA HIS A 691 -8.52 -6.56 26.84
C HIS A 691 -7.93 -5.38 27.64
N GLY A 692 -7.53 -4.31 26.97
CA GLY A 692 -7.10 -3.06 27.59
C GLY A 692 -5.72 -3.08 28.22
N ASN A 693 -4.91 -4.10 28.01
CA ASN A 693 -3.59 -4.22 28.58
C ASN A 693 -2.49 -4.14 27.52
N LYS A 694 -2.00 -2.93 27.29
CA LYS A 694 -1.00 -2.58 26.26
C LYS A 694 0.35 -3.28 26.36
N TYR A 695 0.66 -3.87 27.51
CA TYR A 695 2.00 -4.40 27.80
C TYR A 695 1.99 -5.88 28.17
N VAL A 696 0.89 -6.55 27.90
CA VAL A 696 0.77 -7.99 28.06
C VAL A 696 0.80 -8.66 26.69
N ARG A 697 1.50 -9.78 26.63
CA ARG A 697 1.57 -10.61 25.42
C ARG A 697 0.16 -11.05 25.03
N MET A 698 -0.17 -10.94 23.74
CA MET A 698 -1.48 -11.27 23.18
C MET A 698 -1.97 -12.65 23.63
N ASP A 699 -3.24 -12.73 24.01
CA ASP A 699 -3.97 -13.95 24.37
C ASP A 699 -5.30 -13.98 23.60
N ALA A 700 -5.31 -14.72 22.50
CA ALA A 700 -6.47 -14.89 21.64
C ALA A 700 -7.57 -15.80 22.24
N SER A 701 -7.32 -16.48 23.37
CA SER A 701 -8.31 -17.40 23.99
C SER A 701 -9.62 -16.70 24.37
N ARG A 702 -9.56 -15.40 24.60
CA ARG A 702 -10.71 -14.57 25.01
C ARG A 702 -11.50 -13.96 23.86
N TRP A 703 -10.96 -14.03 22.65
CA TRP A 703 -11.62 -13.44 21.47
C TRP A 703 -12.96 -14.12 21.18
N GLN A 704 -13.88 -13.38 20.59
CA GLN A 704 -15.09 -13.95 20.03
C GLN A 704 -14.79 -14.50 18.63
N PRO A 705 -15.36 -15.65 18.25
CA PRO A 705 -15.19 -16.16 16.90
C PRO A 705 -15.75 -15.18 15.86
N LEU A 706 -14.96 -14.90 14.82
CA LEU A 706 -15.38 -14.04 13.73
C LEU A 706 -16.38 -14.74 12.82
N LYS A 707 -17.37 -13.97 12.35
CA LYS A 707 -18.31 -14.39 11.32
C LYS A 707 -17.55 -14.90 10.08
N SER A 708 -18.03 -15.96 9.45
CA SER A 708 -17.32 -16.62 8.36
C SER A 708 -18.27 -17.23 7.33
N GLY A 709 -17.89 -17.17 6.06
CA GLY A 709 -18.57 -17.88 4.99
C GLY A 709 -19.39 -17.03 4.02
N LEU A 710 -20.11 -17.72 3.14
CA LEU A 710 -21.11 -17.14 2.24
C LEU A 710 -22.44 -17.04 2.98
N LEU A 711 -22.94 -15.85 3.18
CA LEU A 711 -24.14 -15.57 3.96
C LEU A 711 -25.31 -15.14 3.08
N GLY A 712 -25.04 -14.75 1.83
CA GLY A 712 -26.03 -14.45 0.82
C GLY A 712 -26.87 -13.18 1.05
N PRO A 713 -28.04 -13.06 0.45
CA PRO A 713 -28.57 -13.96 -0.58
C PRO A 713 -27.81 -13.88 -1.91
N VAL A 714 -27.66 -15.00 -2.60
CA VAL A 714 -27.03 -15.05 -3.92
C VAL A 714 -28.08 -14.79 -5.00
N ASN A 715 -27.81 -13.78 -5.85
CA ASN A 715 -28.77 -13.33 -6.86
C ASN A 715 -28.12 -13.19 -8.23
N ILE A 716 -28.86 -13.56 -9.28
CA ILE A 716 -28.54 -13.22 -10.66
C ILE A 716 -29.47 -12.11 -11.11
N ARG A 717 -28.93 -11.06 -11.71
CA ARG A 717 -29.67 -9.93 -12.26
C ARG A 717 -29.36 -9.75 -13.73
N TYR A 718 -30.38 -9.58 -14.53
CA TYR A 718 -30.28 -9.23 -15.94
C TYR A 718 -31.45 -8.34 -16.36
N ASN A 719 -31.27 -7.56 -17.42
CA ASN A 719 -32.36 -6.76 -18.00
C ASN A 719 -33.03 -7.57 -19.11
N GLU A 720 -34.36 -7.67 -19.12
CA GLU A 720 -35.14 -8.28 -20.19
C GLU A 720 -35.26 -7.40 -21.42
#